data_4a810ea288a5a8f1903777db421a98fb
#
_entry.id   4a810ea288a5a8f1903777db421a98fb
#
_cell.length_a   1.000
_cell.length_b   1.000
_cell.length_c   1.000
_cell.angle_alpha   90.00
_cell.angle_beta   90.00
_cell.angle_gamma   90.00
#
_symmetry.space_group_name_H-M   'P 1'
#
loop_
_entity.id
_entity.type
_entity.pdbx_description
1 polymer ?
#
loop_
_entity_poly.entity_id
_entity_poly.type
_entity_poly.pdbx_seq_one_letter_code
_entity_poly.pdbx_strand_id
1 'polypeptide(L)'
;MNNQFTKKESPIQGFAGMGGGAFSMVIRSSGGGSVGLATTVASRSLRFSSAYLTRTPSSEGDRKTWTWSGWVKRSGVGTNQRVFAARDGSTGNQTFIQFRTDDKLYVGGNSDVFLVATSNVFRDPTAWGNLTVRFDTTQSTAADRIRIYWNGVQQTLTGTQPTQNYATAQINSTLVHRIGNDSGGGSEYYDGSLADVYLIDGTSISPVNNFISLDGNGVYQSKLYSGSYGTNGFHLNFDDPTSTTTIVADQSGQGNNYSANSIAVSGTGSDSLLDVPTNKTQTESGTGGQVSACYATLNGVYYTRVAPKDGNLFLDGDSTDSYTKSMSTIFIDPSDTSGFYCEFTITDKGTNPATFIQVAPQTVLDSSGKGVTGGKGIGMRGGGGGNTWWTLTNGTSGTDTGVSHADGQVIGVAVKNNKVYMAINNTWVLSGNPTTESNALYSAVVGSTGFVVGSTDGEVTCNFGQRPWVYSAPSGYKPISTKSLTVSGIGDGRDHFDVSLWTVPSGSANTTVSGLSFAPDWVLTKNRSQSYDGSAYDRVRGDDKYFKLFSSSGNDAEQTAATRLNLTSDGYVLEADNDNANYTAGSNSVGFSWNAGTSNTSISANTLNSSTYDQRTKWRNAMSGTLYSGYGYTFNKLFNNSDDIIEPAASTSLTFTTPGGYALSGVLEVHMTRGAAASSPSGNYDFKVNGTSVFDHNKFPYNSNAIVNLGYFSNITSIQWGNDYNGDSNNWLAISDIRVNGKELVDDDITPANSPTDASVARANQTAGFSVVTFTPGGTNRTIGHNLGTLPEAVIYKNRDTSGKWRFYHKDLGNAKTLFFNTNESESTSTDRVTEVTAATFKVGAVVSNDDHVAYVFASKPGYCLVGSYEGNGLSDGVYVHTGFRPAVVIQKRSDSTGEWTIHDSTREPGNDVGKYVGFDYNTSEQDGNRRDFLSNGFKLRTSSAGVNADGGKYLFIAMAENPFQVNGGLAY
;
A
#
# COMPACT_ATOMS: atom_id res chain seq x y z
N MET A 1 17.88 42.52 9.13
CA MET A 1 18.79 41.37 9.26
C MET A 1 18.37 40.37 8.20
N ASN A 2 19.17 40.23 7.17
CA ASN A 2 18.90 39.36 6.02
C ASN A 2 19.15 37.90 6.40
N ASN A 3 18.11 37.09 6.49
CA ASN A 3 18.26 35.64 6.43
C ASN A 3 18.31 35.23 4.97
N GLN A 4 19.50 35.01 4.46
CA GLN A 4 19.70 34.29 3.22
C GLN A 4 19.50 32.82 3.51
N PHE A 5 18.40 32.24 3.00
CA PHE A 5 18.27 30.80 2.86
C PHE A 5 19.21 30.37 1.74
N THR A 6 20.30 29.74 2.09
CA THR A 6 21.13 29.03 1.12
C THR A 6 20.40 27.78 0.67
N LYS A 7 19.84 27.83 -0.53
CA LYS A 7 19.41 26.67 -1.28
C LYS A 7 20.61 25.73 -1.42
N LYS A 8 20.63 24.57 -0.75
CA LYS A 8 21.58 23.52 -1.05
C LYS A 8 21.12 22.87 -2.37
N GLU A 9 21.72 23.28 -3.45
CA GLU A 9 21.60 22.57 -4.72
C GLU A 9 22.60 21.42 -4.68
N SER A 10 22.10 20.17 -4.75
CA SER A 10 22.97 19.04 -5.04
C SER A 10 23.54 19.23 -6.45
N PRO A 11 24.85 19.10 -6.65
CA PRO A 11 25.41 19.25 -7.98
C PRO A 11 24.87 18.11 -8.85
N ILE A 12 24.12 18.47 -9.88
CA ILE A 12 23.78 17.58 -10.99
C ILE A 12 25.10 17.26 -11.67
N GLN A 13 25.66 16.08 -11.41
CA GLN A 13 26.75 15.59 -12.25
C GLN A 13 26.11 15.21 -13.58
N GLY A 14 26.34 16.04 -14.58
CA GLY A 14 25.82 15.86 -15.90
C GLY A 14 26.26 14.53 -16.50
N PHE A 15 25.30 13.77 -16.97
CA PHE A 15 25.54 12.65 -17.88
C PHE A 15 26.06 13.22 -19.21
N ALA A 16 27.36 13.31 -19.35
CA ALA A 16 28.00 13.50 -20.64
C ALA A 16 28.13 12.12 -21.28
N GLY A 17 27.22 11.79 -22.22
CA GLY A 17 27.47 10.65 -23.09
C GLY A 17 26.30 9.77 -23.51
N MET A 18 25.05 10.13 -23.21
CA MET A 18 23.91 9.51 -23.92
C MET A 18 22.91 10.58 -24.32
N GLY A 19 22.47 10.52 -25.58
CA GLY A 19 21.73 11.55 -26.26
C GLY A 19 20.54 12.13 -25.48
N GLY A 20 20.61 13.40 -25.24
CA GLY A 20 19.61 14.41 -24.98
C GLY A 20 18.26 14.05 -24.36
N GLY A 21 18.22 13.39 -23.22
CA GLY A 21 17.01 13.33 -22.40
C GLY A 21 17.25 14.10 -21.09
N ALA A 22 16.68 15.30 -20.98
CA ALA A 22 16.74 16.04 -19.74
C ALA A 22 15.88 15.33 -18.68
N PHE A 23 16.53 14.71 -17.69
CA PHE A 23 15.85 14.26 -16.47
C PHE A 23 15.42 15.50 -15.68
N SER A 24 14.14 15.73 -15.54
CA SER A 24 13.61 16.72 -14.62
C SER A 24 13.68 16.14 -13.21
N MET A 25 14.67 16.63 -12.44
CA MET A 25 14.79 16.28 -11.03
C MET A 25 13.69 16.99 -10.25
N VAL A 26 12.82 16.24 -9.59
CA VAL A 26 11.85 16.77 -8.65
C VAL A 26 12.61 17.20 -7.39
N ILE A 27 12.84 18.48 -7.22
CA ILE A 27 13.46 19.05 -6.02
C ILE A 27 12.40 19.06 -4.92
N ARG A 28 12.58 18.25 -3.88
CA ARG A 28 11.76 18.30 -2.67
C ARG A 28 12.43 19.19 -1.62
N SER A 29 11.67 20.09 -1.01
CA SER A 29 12.15 20.88 0.12
C SER A 29 11.77 20.17 1.42
N SER A 30 12.74 19.66 2.15
CA SER A 30 12.57 19.29 3.55
C SER A 30 12.52 20.55 4.41
N GLY A 31 11.33 21.00 4.76
CA GLY A 31 11.15 22.12 5.66
C GLY A 31 9.69 22.52 5.77
N GLY A 32 9.08 22.26 6.93
CA GLY A 32 7.71 22.66 7.25
C GLY A 32 7.50 24.17 7.21
N GLY A 33 7.26 24.69 6.03
CA GLY A 33 6.72 26.02 5.80
C GLY A 33 5.37 25.83 5.11
N SER A 34 4.28 26.31 5.71
CA SER A 34 2.98 26.37 5.06
C SER A 34 3.10 27.21 3.78
N VAL A 35 3.31 26.55 2.66
CA VAL A 35 3.12 27.16 1.35
C VAL A 35 1.61 27.33 1.21
N GLY A 36 1.16 28.53 0.92
CA GLY A 36 -0.24 28.88 0.77
C GLY A 36 -0.94 27.82 -0.08
N LEU A 37 -2.01 27.23 0.46
CA LEU A 37 -2.84 26.22 -0.15
C LEU A 37 -3.20 26.66 -1.57
N ALA A 38 -2.62 26.01 -2.57
CA ALA A 38 -3.16 26.07 -3.92
C ALA A 38 -4.60 25.55 -3.82
N THR A 39 -5.57 26.36 -4.23
CA THR A 39 -6.98 25.95 -4.26
C THR A 39 -7.07 24.78 -5.22
N THR A 40 -7.22 23.59 -4.65
CA THR A 40 -7.44 22.37 -5.42
C THR A 40 -8.77 22.47 -6.14
N VAL A 41 -8.82 22.07 -7.41
CA VAL A 41 -9.93 22.37 -8.30
C VAL A 41 -10.83 21.17 -8.52
N ALA A 42 -10.31 19.96 -8.64
CA ALA A 42 -11.13 18.79 -8.91
C ALA A 42 -11.99 18.41 -7.70
N SER A 43 -13.28 18.63 -7.77
CA SER A 43 -14.25 18.15 -6.77
C SER A 43 -15.07 16.97 -7.29
N ARG A 44 -15.15 16.80 -8.62
CA ARG A 44 -15.82 15.72 -9.31
C ARG A 44 -15.05 15.27 -10.53
N SER A 45 -15.35 14.07 -10.98
CA SER A 45 -14.91 13.52 -12.26
C SER A 45 -16.11 13.10 -13.09
N LEU A 46 -15.87 12.92 -14.37
CA LEU A 46 -16.83 12.35 -15.30
C LEU A 46 -16.34 10.98 -15.77
N ARG A 47 -17.18 9.95 -15.58
CA ARG A 47 -16.93 8.60 -16.06
C ARG A 47 -17.34 8.44 -17.50
N PHE A 48 -16.53 7.73 -18.25
CA PHE A 48 -16.78 7.36 -19.64
C PHE A 48 -16.90 5.83 -19.75
N SER A 49 -18.01 5.37 -20.28
CA SER A 49 -18.24 3.97 -20.65
C SER A 49 -19.18 3.98 -21.85
N SER A 50 -18.65 3.77 -23.04
CA SER A 50 -19.35 3.99 -24.33
C SER A 50 -19.98 5.40 -24.44
N ALA A 51 -19.45 6.35 -23.67
CA ALA A 51 -19.88 7.74 -23.61
C ALA A 51 -18.81 8.67 -24.17
N TYR A 52 -19.20 9.88 -24.60
CA TYR A 52 -18.28 10.86 -25.13
C TYR A 52 -18.84 12.29 -25.11
N LEU A 53 -17.97 13.27 -25.22
CA LEU A 53 -18.33 14.67 -25.36
C LEU A 53 -18.00 15.17 -26.77
N THR A 54 -18.82 16.10 -27.30
CA THR A 54 -18.61 16.70 -28.63
C THR A 54 -18.67 18.20 -28.60
N ARG A 55 -17.84 18.84 -29.45
CA ARG A 55 -17.88 20.27 -29.71
C ARG A 55 -17.37 20.52 -31.12
N THR A 56 -18.01 21.44 -31.86
CA THR A 56 -17.52 21.96 -33.16
C THR A 56 -17.15 23.43 -32.96
N PRO A 57 -15.85 23.80 -33.04
CA PRO A 57 -15.44 25.20 -32.95
C PRO A 57 -16.04 26.03 -34.11
N SER A 58 -16.41 27.27 -33.76
CA SER A 58 -16.97 28.21 -34.75
C SER A 58 -15.90 28.89 -35.61
N SER A 59 -14.65 28.90 -35.17
CA SER A 59 -13.50 29.48 -35.88
C SER A 59 -12.24 28.65 -35.62
N GLU A 60 -11.25 28.83 -36.51
CA GLU A 60 -9.95 28.21 -36.33
C GLU A 60 -9.16 28.91 -35.19
N GLY A 61 -8.43 28.12 -34.41
CA GLY A 61 -7.41 28.58 -33.45
C GLY A 61 -6.00 28.30 -34.00
N ASP A 62 -5.03 28.28 -33.08
CA ASP A 62 -3.65 27.93 -33.44
C ASP A 62 -3.48 26.42 -33.62
N ARG A 63 -3.23 26.02 -34.86
CA ARG A 63 -3.09 24.59 -35.25
C ARG A 63 -1.65 24.07 -35.15
N LYS A 64 -0.69 24.96 -34.84
CA LYS A 64 0.74 24.63 -34.67
C LYS A 64 1.16 24.55 -33.22
N THR A 65 0.43 25.24 -32.34
CA THR A 65 0.80 25.38 -30.93
C THR A 65 -0.43 25.21 -30.06
N TRP A 66 -0.43 24.18 -29.19
CA TRP A 66 -1.48 23.95 -28.21
C TRP A 66 -1.01 23.03 -27.08
N THR A 67 -1.73 23.04 -25.97
CA THR A 67 -1.54 22.11 -24.85
C THR A 67 -2.87 21.47 -24.48
N TRP A 68 -2.91 20.15 -24.39
CA TRP A 68 -3.98 19.42 -23.73
C TRP A 68 -3.50 18.90 -22.39
N SER A 69 -4.31 19.04 -21.32
CA SER A 69 -4.02 18.49 -20.01
C SER A 69 -5.28 17.97 -19.35
N GLY A 70 -5.19 16.86 -18.61
CA GLY A 70 -6.29 16.32 -17.85
C GLY A 70 -5.85 15.23 -16.89
N TRP A 71 -6.61 15.05 -15.83
CA TRP A 71 -6.47 13.90 -14.95
C TRP A 71 -7.23 12.70 -15.51
N VAL A 72 -6.58 11.56 -15.52
CA VAL A 72 -7.01 10.33 -16.20
C VAL A 72 -6.96 9.18 -15.20
N LYS A 73 -8.07 8.46 -15.01
CA LYS A 73 -8.10 7.16 -14.34
C LYS A 73 -8.60 6.12 -15.34
N ARG A 74 -7.70 5.26 -15.79
CA ARG A 74 -8.03 4.21 -16.76
C ARG A 74 -8.75 3.06 -16.05
N SER A 75 -9.69 2.43 -16.74
CA SER A 75 -10.34 1.20 -16.29
C SER A 75 -9.95 0.03 -17.16
N GLY A 76 -10.15 0.12 -18.45
CA GLY A 76 -9.70 -0.87 -19.42
C GLY A 76 -8.19 -0.78 -19.70
N VAL A 77 -7.53 -1.93 -19.81
CA VAL A 77 -6.14 -2.08 -20.26
C VAL A 77 -6.11 -3.04 -21.45
N GLY A 78 -5.06 -2.94 -22.27
CA GLY A 78 -4.91 -3.81 -23.44
C GLY A 78 -5.89 -3.51 -24.59
N THR A 79 -6.54 -2.33 -24.62
CA THR A 79 -7.51 -1.92 -25.64
C THR A 79 -7.21 -0.53 -26.19
N ASN A 80 -7.70 -0.27 -27.41
CA ASN A 80 -7.59 1.06 -28.01
C ASN A 80 -8.62 2.01 -27.39
N GLN A 81 -8.17 3.14 -26.84
CA GLN A 81 -9.01 4.10 -26.11
C GLN A 81 -8.63 5.54 -26.49
N ARG A 82 -9.57 6.28 -27.07
CA ARG A 82 -9.40 7.69 -27.46
C ARG A 82 -9.71 8.60 -26.28
N VAL A 83 -8.71 9.32 -25.79
CA VAL A 83 -8.90 10.35 -24.75
C VAL A 83 -9.40 11.64 -25.37
N PHE A 84 -8.77 12.08 -26.45
CA PHE A 84 -9.13 13.30 -27.19
C PHE A 84 -8.85 13.12 -28.67
N ALA A 85 -9.75 13.57 -29.53
CA ALA A 85 -9.58 13.50 -30.99
C ALA A 85 -10.37 14.61 -31.70
N ALA A 86 -9.87 14.98 -32.85
CA ALA A 86 -10.62 15.75 -33.85
C ALA A 86 -10.50 15.07 -35.24
N ARG A 87 -11.60 15.05 -35.99
CA ARG A 87 -11.68 14.30 -37.25
C ARG A 87 -12.64 14.94 -38.26
N ASP A 88 -12.40 14.79 -39.54
CA ASP A 88 -13.22 15.32 -40.66
C ASP A 88 -14.29 14.36 -41.18
N GLY A 89 -14.48 13.20 -40.56
CA GLY A 89 -15.44 12.19 -41.03
C GLY A 89 -14.87 11.18 -42.03
N SER A 90 -13.70 11.41 -42.63
CA SER A 90 -12.99 10.44 -43.47
C SER A 90 -12.04 9.55 -42.64
N THR A 91 -11.73 8.35 -43.10
CA THR A 91 -10.96 7.36 -42.34
C THR A 91 -9.49 7.71 -42.17
N GLY A 92 -8.98 8.79 -42.74
CA GLY A 92 -7.55 9.13 -42.66
C GLY A 92 -7.23 10.45 -41.95
N ASN A 93 -8.18 11.36 -41.87
CA ASN A 93 -7.95 12.73 -41.44
C ASN A 93 -8.33 12.93 -39.96
N GLN A 94 -7.43 12.68 -39.08
CA GLN A 94 -7.63 12.82 -37.64
C GLN A 94 -6.36 13.29 -36.94
N THR A 95 -6.52 13.91 -35.79
CA THR A 95 -5.45 14.11 -34.80
C THR A 95 -5.96 13.62 -33.44
N PHE A 96 -5.15 12.87 -32.72
CA PHE A 96 -5.62 12.15 -31.52
C PHE A 96 -4.58 12.02 -30.40
N ILE A 97 -5.10 11.84 -29.19
CA ILE A 97 -4.41 11.36 -27.98
C ILE A 97 -5.08 10.04 -27.62
N GLN A 98 -4.32 8.92 -27.54
CA GLN A 98 -4.89 7.57 -27.44
C GLN A 98 -4.01 6.63 -26.63
N PHE A 99 -4.60 5.80 -25.77
CA PHE A 99 -3.97 4.56 -25.30
C PHE A 99 -4.26 3.44 -26.31
N ARG A 100 -3.26 2.60 -26.59
CA ARG A 100 -3.41 1.45 -27.52
C ARG A 100 -3.32 0.12 -26.79
N THR A 101 -3.46 -0.97 -27.55
CA THR A 101 -3.46 -2.35 -27.03
C THR A 101 -2.17 -2.76 -26.31
N ASP A 102 -1.06 -2.04 -26.53
CA ASP A 102 0.20 -2.19 -25.83
C ASP A 102 0.29 -1.33 -24.54
N ASP A 103 -0.81 -0.66 -24.15
CA ASP A 103 -0.95 0.24 -23.02
C ASP A 103 -0.03 1.47 -23.03
N LYS A 104 0.60 1.77 -24.15
CA LYS A 104 1.34 3.01 -24.35
C LYS A 104 0.41 4.13 -24.77
N LEU A 105 0.85 5.36 -24.50
CA LEU A 105 0.18 6.56 -24.95
C LEU A 105 0.73 7.00 -26.31
N TYR A 106 -0.17 7.25 -27.23
CA TYR A 106 0.11 7.70 -28.59
C TYR A 106 -0.47 9.08 -28.86
N VAL A 107 0.30 9.90 -29.56
CA VAL A 107 -0.17 11.15 -30.18
C VAL A 107 0.13 11.05 -31.67
N GLY A 108 -0.90 11.14 -32.48
CA GLY A 108 -0.75 10.94 -33.92
C GLY A 108 -1.73 11.75 -34.75
N GLY A 109 -1.48 11.83 -36.04
CA GLY A 109 -2.37 12.55 -36.95
C GLY A 109 -2.16 12.25 -38.40
N ASN A 110 -3.26 12.41 -39.13
CA ASN A 110 -3.33 12.49 -40.60
C ASN A 110 -2.70 11.29 -41.29
N SER A 111 -3.22 10.08 -41.08
CA SER A 111 -2.72 8.84 -41.68
C SER A 111 -1.24 8.59 -41.40
N ASP A 112 -0.84 8.84 -40.10
CA ASP A 112 0.52 8.62 -39.60
C ASP A 112 1.61 9.55 -40.21
N VAL A 113 1.24 10.73 -40.75
CA VAL A 113 2.21 11.78 -41.09
C VAL A 113 3.12 12.10 -39.89
N PHE A 114 2.57 12.00 -38.69
CA PHE A 114 3.32 11.89 -37.44
C PHE A 114 2.63 10.89 -36.51
N LEU A 115 3.43 10.14 -35.79
CA LEU A 115 2.96 9.22 -34.76
C LEU A 115 4.08 9.02 -33.75
N VAL A 116 3.86 9.48 -32.53
CA VAL A 116 4.78 9.25 -31.42
C VAL A 116 4.10 8.41 -30.35
N ALA A 117 4.89 7.57 -29.70
CA ALA A 117 4.47 6.72 -28.60
C ALA A 117 5.41 6.87 -27.41
N THR A 118 4.88 6.75 -26.19
CA THR A 118 5.70 6.65 -24.99
C THR A 118 6.47 5.34 -24.94
N SER A 119 7.65 5.33 -24.33
CA SER A 119 8.37 4.08 -24.02
C SER A 119 7.69 3.32 -22.88
N ASN A 120 7.18 4.04 -21.89
CA ASN A 120 6.48 3.49 -20.72
C ASN A 120 5.04 3.06 -21.08
N VAL A 121 4.54 2.12 -20.30
CA VAL A 121 3.15 1.63 -20.35
C VAL A 121 2.37 2.13 -19.13
N PHE A 122 1.05 2.31 -19.28
CA PHE A 122 0.15 2.87 -18.26
C PHE A 122 -0.95 1.86 -17.94
N ARG A 123 -0.66 0.93 -17.03
CA ARG A 123 -1.52 -0.21 -16.67
C ARG A 123 -2.01 -0.18 -15.22
N ASP A 124 -2.08 1.00 -14.61
CA ASP A 124 -2.62 1.17 -13.27
C ASP A 124 -4.07 1.66 -13.30
N PRO A 125 -5.07 0.77 -13.15
CA PRO A 125 -6.48 1.16 -13.15
C PRO A 125 -6.96 1.61 -11.76
N THR A 126 -6.09 1.64 -10.75
CA THR A 126 -6.49 1.86 -9.35
C THR A 126 -6.45 3.33 -8.97
N ALA A 127 -5.75 4.16 -9.73
CA ALA A 127 -5.40 5.51 -9.32
C ALA A 127 -5.39 6.51 -10.48
N TRP A 128 -5.22 7.78 -10.16
CA TRP A 128 -5.24 8.91 -11.07
C TRP A 128 -3.84 9.26 -11.58
N GLY A 129 -3.72 9.61 -12.87
CA GLY A 129 -2.53 10.19 -13.46
C GLY A 129 -2.84 11.50 -14.17
N ASN A 130 -1.99 12.52 -14.03
CA ASN A 130 -2.08 13.72 -14.84
C ASN A 130 -1.37 13.49 -16.17
N LEU A 131 -2.12 13.54 -17.26
CA LEU A 131 -1.63 13.51 -18.61
C LEU A 131 -1.56 14.94 -19.17
N THR A 132 -0.39 15.35 -19.67
CA THR A 132 -0.25 16.60 -20.41
C THR A 132 0.48 16.33 -21.73
N VAL A 133 -0.12 16.79 -22.85
CA VAL A 133 0.45 16.76 -24.19
C VAL A 133 0.74 18.19 -24.63
N ARG A 134 1.99 18.48 -24.89
CA ARG A 134 2.44 19.75 -25.49
C ARG A 134 2.68 19.50 -26.99
N PHE A 135 2.06 20.31 -27.80
CA PHE A 135 2.24 20.33 -29.25
C PHE A 135 2.76 21.70 -29.67
N ASP A 136 3.94 21.76 -30.26
CA ASP A 136 4.56 23.00 -30.74
C ASP A 136 5.48 22.71 -31.92
N THR A 137 4.94 22.74 -33.13
CA THR A 137 5.68 22.43 -34.35
C THR A 137 6.58 23.57 -34.80
N THR A 138 6.56 24.75 -34.16
CA THR A 138 7.46 25.86 -34.45
C THR A 138 8.90 25.56 -34.06
N GLN A 139 9.09 24.60 -33.15
CA GLN A 139 10.39 24.20 -32.66
C GLN A 139 11.31 23.65 -33.75
N SER A 140 12.57 24.13 -33.77
CA SER A 140 13.59 23.67 -34.70
C SER A 140 13.98 22.20 -34.47
N THR A 141 14.13 21.82 -33.22
CA THR A 141 14.43 20.43 -32.80
C THR A 141 13.20 19.56 -32.90
N ALA A 142 13.26 18.47 -33.67
CA ALA A 142 12.12 17.58 -33.86
C ALA A 142 11.57 17.01 -32.55
N ALA A 143 12.41 16.55 -31.65
CA ALA A 143 12.02 15.98 -30.34
C ALA A 143 11.29 16.98 -29.42
N ASP A 144 11.32 18.27 -29.72
CA ASP A 144 10.66 19.32 -28.94
C ASP A 144 9.25 19.66 -29.45
N ARG A 145 8.84 19.14 -30.63
CA ARG A 145 7.56 19.47 -31.25
C ARG A 145 6.37 18.80 -30.58
N ILE A 146 6.53 17.56 -30.14
CA ILE A 146 5.57 16.87 -29.26
C ILE A 146 6.30 16.42 -28.03
N ARG A 147 5.77 16.79 -26.84
CA ARG A 147 6.21 16.31 -25.54
C ARG A 147 5.01 15.79 -24.76
N ILE A 148 5.16 14.64 -24.17
CA ILE A 148 4.14 14.01 -23.33
C ILE A 148 4.66 13.98 -21.90
N TYR A 149 3.81 14.33 -20.95
CA TYR A 149 4.11 14.28 -19.52
C TYR A 149 3.09 13.41 -18.81
N TRP A 150 3.55 12.62 -17.90
CA TRP A 150 2.74 11.86 -16.96
C TRP A 150 3.15 12.22 -15.52
N ASN A 151 2.19 12.69 -14.72
CA ASN A 151 2.46 13.23 -13.38
C ASN A 151 3.65 14.22 -13.36
N GLY A 152 3.68 15.16 -14.28
CA GLY A 152 4.73 16.16 -14.39
C GLY A 152 6.05 15.69 -14.98
N VAL A 153 6.26 14.38 -15.16
CA VAL A 153 7.49 13.79 -15.68
C VAL A 153 7.39 13.64 -17.20
N GLN A 154 8.36 14.23 -17.93
CA GLN A 154 8.41 14.09 -19.38
C GLN A 154 8.74 12.66 -19.77
N GLN A 155 7.95 12.11 -20.69
CA GLN A 155 8.10 10.75 -21.19
C GLN A 155 9.09 10.68 -22.35
N THR A 156 9.85 9.57 -22.40
CA THR A 156 10.66 9.24 -23.57
C THR A 156 9.73 8.80 -24.69
N LEU A 157 9.91 9.38 -25.89
CA LEU A 157 9.08 9.12 -27.05
C LEU A 157 9.85 8.38 -28.14
N THR A 158 9.15 7.49 -28.82
CA THR A 158 9.58 6.81 -30.04
C THR A 158 8.63 7.17 -31.17
N GLY A 159 9.05 6.92 -32.43
CA GLY A 159 8.23 7.17 -33.61
C GLY A 159 8.56 8.45 -34.35
N THR A 160 7.65 8.93 -35.19
CA THR A 160 7.87 10.04 -36.13
C THR A 160 7.24 11.32 -35.58
N GLN A 161 8.07 12.34 -35.36
CA GLN A 161 7.64 13.69 -35.00
C GLN A 161 7.10 14.45 -36.26
N PRO A 162 6.14 15.40 -36.08
CA PRO A 162 5.68 16.24 -37.18
C PRO A 162 6.83 17.10 -37.76
N THR A 163 6.72 17.50 -39.01
CA THR A 163 7.68 18.45 -39.61
C THR A 163 7.58 19.82 -38.95
N GLN A 164 8.64 20.60 -39.03
CA GLN A 164 8.63 21.98 -38.53
C GLN A 164 7.51 22.81 -39.20
N ASN A 165 6.82 23.62 -38.41
CA ASN A 165 5.67 24.44 -38.80
C ASN A 165 4.46 23.62 -39.34
N TYR A 166 4.38 22.32 -39.09
CA TYR A 166 3.22 21.54 -39.40
C TYR A 166 1.98 22.06 -38.65
N ALA A 167 0.92 22.35 -39.35
CA ALA A 167 -0.36 22.73 -38.77
C ALA A 167 -1.28 21.50 -38.79
N THR A 168 -1.79 21.09 -37.62
CA THR A 168 -2.77 20.01 -37.54
C THR A 168 -3.99 20.37 -38.37
N ALA A 169 -4.48 19.43 -39.17
CA ALA A 169 -5.65 19.72 -40.02
C ALA A 169 -6.96 19.71 -39.18
N GLN A 170 -6.93 19.10 -37.99
CA GLN A 170 -8.16 18.80 -37.22
C GLN A 170 -8.24 19.53 -35.86
N ILE A 171 -7.25 19.39 -34.94
CA ILE A 171 -7.29 20.10 -33.65
C ILE A 171 -7.15 21.60 -33.89
N ASN A 172 -7.99 22.38 -33.20
CA ASN A 172 -8.17 23.82 -33.34
C ASN A 172 -8.71 24.27 -34.73
N SER A 173 -9.27 23.34 -35.48
CA SER A 173 -10.03 23.65 -36.71
C SER A 173 -11.54 23.72 -36.42
N THR A 174 -12.35 24.01 -37.46
CA THR A 174 -13.83 24.00 -37.35
C THR A 174 -14.44 22.59 -37.52
N LEU A 175 -13.65 21.55 -37.33
CA LEU A 175 -14.10 20.15 -37.32
C LEU A 175 -14.56 19.72 -35.93
N VAL A 176 -15.29 18.61 -35.86
CA VAL A 176 -15.79 18.06 -34.61
C VAL A 176 -14.62 17.58 -33.74
N HIS A 177 -14.54 18.12 -32.53
CA HIS A 177 -13.65 17.65 -31.45
C HIS A 177 -14.40 16.73 -30.50
N ARG A 178 -13.78 15.66 -30.06
CA ARG A 178 -14.34 14.70 -29.13
C ARG A 178 -13.42 14.41 -27.94
N ILE A 179 -14.01 14.22 -26.79
CA ILE A 179 -13.39 13.66 -25.59
C ILE A 179 -14.05 12.32 -25.34
N GLY A 180 -13.27 11.26 -25.17
CA GLY A 180 -13.77 9.93 -24.82
C GLY A 180 -14.12 9.03 -26.01
N ASN A 181 -13.97 9.46 -27.25
CA ASN A 181 -14.21 8.62 -28.45
C ASN A 181 -13.52 9.15 -29.71
N ASP A 182 -13.48 8.31 -30.71
CA ASP A 182 -13.22 8.63 -32.14
C ASP A 182 -14.52 8.95 -32.88
N SER A 183 -14.49 9.90 -33.80
CA SER A 183 -15.66 10.36 -34.54
C SER A 183 -16.14 9.43 -35.68
N GLY A 184 -15.52 8.27 -35.86
CA GLY A 184 -15.82 7.38 -37.00
C GLY A 184 -16.88 6.31 -36.79
N GLY A 185 -17.64 6.34 -35.70
CA GLY A 185 -18.58 5.25 -35.36
C GLY A 185 -17.89 3.96 -34.90
N GLY A 186 -16.60 4.04 -34.63
CA GLY A 186 -15.78 2.91 -34.19
C GLY A 186 -15.85 2.66 -32.67
N SER A 187 -15.28 1.55 -32.26
CA SER A 187 -15.27 0.98 -30.90
C SER A 187 -14.15 1.50 -30.00
N GLU A 188 -13.50 2.64 -30.31
CA GLU A 188 -12.35 3.16 -29.55
C GLU A 188 -12.80 4.14 -28.44
N TYR A 189 -13.81 3.75 -27.68
CA TYR A 189 -14.25 4.52 -26.52
C TYR A 189 -13.18 4.50 -25.43
N TYR A 190 -13.01 5.65 -24.77
CA TYR A 190 -12.30 5.69 -23.50
C TYR A 190 -13.15 5.01 -22.45
N ASP A 191 -12.57 4.09 -21.69
CA ASP A 191 -13.18 3.47 -20.51
C ASP A 191 -12.40 3.88 -19.28
N GLY A 192 -13.03 4.69 -18.43
CA GLY A 192 -12.42 5.29 -17.26
C GLY A 192 -13.04 6.62 -16.86
N SER A 193 -12.33 7.38 -16.04
CA SER A 193 -12.77 8.69 -15.57
C SER A 193 -11.80 9.80 -15.95
N LEU A 194 -12.31 10.99 -16.20
CA LEU A 194 -11.54 12.22 -16.44
C LEU A 194 -11.92 13.29 -15.42
N ALA A 195 -10.96 14.10 -15.00
CA ALA A 195 -11.15 15.27 -14.13
C ALA A 195 -10.26 16.41 -14.59
N ASP A 196 -10.71 17.66 -14.40
CA ASP A 196 -9.95 18.87 -14.73
C ASP A 196 -9.31 18.81 -16.12
N VAL A 197 -10.12 18.81 -17.17
CA VAL A 197 -9.65 18.70 -18.56
C VAL A 197 -9.49 20.08 -19.19
N TYR A 198 -8.32 20.34 -19.75
CA TYR A 198 -7.93 21.61 -20.38
C TYR A 198 -7.53 21.44 -21.83
N LEU A 199 -7.87 22.41 -22.65
CA LEU A 199 -7.18 22.72 -23.90
C LEU A 199 -6.72 24.18 -23.80
N ILE A 200 -5.42 24.43 -24.07
CA ILE A 200 -4.87 25.78 -24.22
C ILE A 200 -4.50 25.97 -25.67
N ASP A 201 -5.17 26.89 -26.31
CA ASP A 201 -5.00 27.22 -27.72
C ASP A 201 -3.91 28.30 -27.86
N GLY A 202 -2.94 28.07 -28.71
CA GLY A 202 -1.87 29.03 -29.03
C GLY A 202 -0.68 28.98 -28.07
N THR A 203 -0.66 28.10 -27.07
CA THR A 203 0.45 28.06 -26.12
C THR A 203 0.85 26.62 -25.75
N SER A 204 2.18 26.39 -25.73
CA SER A 204 2.80 25.14 -25.33
C SER A 204 3.32 25.23 -23.89
N ILE A 205 2.66 24.61 -22.92
CA ILE A 205 2.83 24.83 -21.48
C ILE A 205 3.25 23.53 -20.77
N SER A 206 4.24 23.62 -19.87
CA SER A 206 4.62 22.51 -18.98
C SER A 206 3.58 22.32 -17.88
N PRO A 207 3.30 21.07 -17.43
CA PRO A 207 2.24 20.82 -16.44
C PRO A 207 2.54 21.38 -15.06
N VAL A 208 3.78 21.28 -14.58
CA VAL A 208 4.16 21.67 -13.22
C VAL A 208 3.98 23.16 -13.02
N ASN A 209 3.32 23.55 -11.94
CA ASN A 209 2.91 24.90 -11.58
C ASN A 209 1.85 25.55 -12.49
N ASN A 210 1.36 24.84 -13.51
CA ASN A 210 0.26 25.29 -14.36
C ASN A 210 -1.02 24.48 -14.14
N PHE A 211 -0.97 23.16 -14.31
CA PHE A 211 -2.10 22.23 -14.14
C PHE A 211 -1.96 21.36 -12.90
N ILE A 212 -0.73 21.20 -12.40
CA ILE A 212 -0.39 20.45 -11.22
C ILE A 212 0.63 21.19 -10.37
N SER A 213 0.60 20.95 -9.05
CA SER A 213 1.60 21.43 -8.10
C SER A 213 1.90 20.39 -7.05
N LEU A 214 3.10 20.39 -6.47
CA LEU A 214 3.46 19.49 -5.37
C LEU A 214 2.83 19.97 -4.06
N ASP A 215 2.32 19.05 -3.26
CA ASP A 215 1.94 19.28 -1.86
C ASP A 215 3.18 19.18 -0.93
N GLY A 216 2.95 19.30 0.40
CA GLY A 216 4.00 19.18 1.40
C GLY A 216 4.68 17.82 1.49
N ASN A 217 4.07 16.75 0.97
CA ASN A 217 4.61 15.39 0.91
C ASN A 217 5.27 15.10 -0.46
N GLY A 218 5.37 16.12 -1.33
CA GLY A 218 5.92 15.97 -2.67
C GLY A 218 5.02 15.20 -3.64
N VAL A 219 3.72 15.16 -3.39
CA VAL A 219 2.70 14.51 -4.23
C VAL A 219 2.01 15.55 -5.11
N TYR A 220 1.85 15.27 -6.39
CA TYR A 220 1.15 16.16 -7.31
C TYR A 220 -0.35 16.25 -7.02
N GLN A 221 -0.84 17.47 -6.93
CA GLN A 221 -2.25 17.82 -6.77
C GLN A 221 -2.72 18.63 -7.98
N SER A 222 -4.02 18.60 -8.27
CA SER A 222 -4.62 19.46 -9.29
C SER A 222 -4.43 20.93 -8.95
N LYS A 223 -4.16 21.74 -9.98
CA LYS A 223 -3.99 23.20 -9.90
C LYS A 223 -4.75 23.89 -11.02
N LEU A 224 -5.50 24.91 -10.67
CA LEU A 224 -6.22 25.72 -11.64
C LEU A 224 -5.23 26.52 -12.52
N TYR A 225 -5.37 26.40 -13.82
CA TYR A 225 -4.63 27.22 -14.78
C TYR A 225 -5.18 28.65 -14.76
N SER A 226 -4.27 29.62 -14.65
CA SER A 226 -4.60 31.05 -14.53
C SER A 226 -4.17 31.90 -15.74
N GLY A 227 -3.64 31.26 -16.79
CA GLY A 227 -3.22 31.94 -18.01
C GLY A 227 -4.34 32.11 -19.04
N SER A 228 -3.99 32.56 -20.24
CA SER A 228 -4.95 32.69 -21.36
C SER A 228 -5.25 31.32 -21.98
N TYR A 229 -6.53 31.07 -22.25
CA TYR A 229 -6.97 29.82 -22.86
C TYR A 229 -6.93 29.86 -24.42
N GLY A 230 -6.90 31.05 -25.01
CA GLY A 230 -6.99 31.23 -26.47
C GLY A 230 -8.41 31.01 -27.01
N THR A 231 -8.55 31.08 -28.35
CA THR A 231 -9.86 31.07 -29.04
C THR A 231 -10.66 29.80 -28.78
N ASN A 232 -10.05 28.63 -28.97
CA ASN A 232 -10.67 27.32 -28.86
C ASN A 232 -10.36 26.61 -27.51
N GLY A 233 -9.61 27.25 -26.63
CA GLY A 233 -9.28 26.69 -25.31
C GLY A 233 -10.50 26.55 -24.42
N PHE A 234 -10.44 25.57 -23.51
CA PHE A 234 -11.51 25.28 -22.56
C PHE A 234 -10.96 24.71 -21.25
N HIS A 235 -11.80 24.74 -20.20
CA HIS A 235 -11.62 24.03 -18.95
C HIS A 235 -12.93 23.33 -18.56
N LEU A 236 -12.91 22.00 -18.51
CA LEU A 236 -14.03 21.18 -18.05
C LEU A 236 -13.68 20.62 -16.66
N ASN A 237 -14.28 21.16 -15.61
CA ASN A 237 -14.07 20.74 -14.22
C ASN A 237 -15.06 19.68 -13.72
N PHE A 238 -16.18 19.47 -14.43
CA PHE A 238 -17.25 18.52 -14.12
C PHE A 238 -17.91 18.71 -12.75
N ASP A 239 -17.88 19.91 -12.17
CA ASP A 239 -18.33 20.17 -10.79
C ASP A 239 -19.84 20.31 -10.63
N ASP A 240 -20.59 20.65 -11.69
CA ASP A 240 -22.04 20.86 -11.61
C ASP A 240 -22.84 19.69 -12.24
N PRO A 241 -23.28 18.70 -11.45
CA PRO A 241 -24.02 17.55 -11.93
C PRO A 241 -25.54 17.80 -12.05
N THR A 242 -26.03 19.06 -12.05
CA THR A 242 -27.46 19.35 -12.10
C THR A 242 -28.10 18.99 -13.43
N SER A 243 -27.33 18.97 -14.52
CA SER A 243 -27.75 18.52 -15.83
C SER A 243 -26.60 18.02 -16.70
N THR A 244 -26.91 17.33 -17.79
CA THR A 244 -25.94 16.93 -18.82
C THR A 244 -25.32 18.12 -19.57
N THR A 245 -25.91 19.31 -19.49
CA THR A 245 -25.36 20.54 -20.05
C THR A 245 -24.39 21.22 -19.09
N THR A 246 -24.73 21.32 -17.81
CA THR A 246 -23.93 22.02 -16.82
C THR A 246 -22.67 21.25 -16.46
N ILE A 247 -22.74 19.91 -16.42
CA ILE A 247 -21.58 19.04 -16.11
C ILE A 247 -20.42 19.20 -17.11
N VAL A 248 -20.69 19.59 -18.34
CA VAL A 248 -19.70 19.76 -19.43
C VAL A 248 -19.56 21.22 -19.88
N ALA A 249 -20.03 22.17 -19.05
CA ALA A 249 -19.88 23.60 -19.32
C ALA A 249 -18.41 24.04 -19.18
N ASP A 250 -17.97 24.87 -20.10
CA ASP A 250 -16.62 25.45 -20.11
C ASP A 250 -16.44 26.51 -19.02
N GLN A 251 -15.50 26.29 -18.12
CA GLN A 251 -15.15 27.17 -17.01
C GLN A 251 -14.00 28.15 -17.35
N SER A 252 -13.47 28.13 -18.56
CA SER A 252 -12.37 29.01 -19.02
C SER A 252 -12.80 30.46 -19.23
N GLY A 253 -14.11 30.71 -19.32
CA GLY A 253 -14.68 32.00 -19.70
C GLY A 253 -14.72 32.24 -21.24
N GLN A 254 -14.27 31.28 -22.06
CA GLN A 254 -14.33 31.37 -23.52
C GLN A 254 -15.69 30.93 -24.09
N GLY A 255 -16.53 30.24 -23.30
CA GLY A 255 -17.82 29.75 -23.70
C GLY A 255 -17.77 28.53 -24.64
N ASN A 256 -16.66 27.79 -24.61
CA ASN A 256 -16.39 26.62 -25.45
C ASN A 256 -17.03 25.33 -24.88
N ASN A 257 -18.32 25.39 -24.58
CA ASN A 257 -19.09 24.29 -23.99
C ASN A 257 -19.11 23.05 -24.87
N TYR A 258 -19.12 21.89 -24.24
CA TYR A 258 -19.31 20.60 -24.89
C TYR A 258 -20.76 20.11 -24.77
N SER A 259 -21.13 19.17 -25.62
CA SER A 259 -22.37 18.41 -25.55
C SER A 259 -22.07 17.00 -25.05
N ALA A 260 -22.80 16.54 -24.06
CA ALA A 260 -22.68 15.19 -23.52
C ALA A 260 -23.49 14.18 -24.36
N ASN A 261 -22.91 13.00 -24.61
CA ASN A 261 -23.53 11.88 -25.31
C ASN A 261 -23.40 10.63 -24.46
N SER A 262 -24.51 9.97 -24.15
CA SER A 262 -24.63 8.79 -23.30
C SER A 262 -24.05 9.01 -21.88
N ILE A 263 -24.24 10.21 -21.33
CA ILE A 263 -23.82 10.59 -19.96
C ILE A 263 -25.05 10.69 -19.07
N ALA A 264 -25.01 10.04 -17.90
CA ALA A 264 -26.01 10.17 -16.85
C ALA A 264 -25.44 10.97 -15.66
N VAL A 265 -26.17 11.95 -15.14
CA VAL A 265 -25.69 12.81 -14.04
C VAL A 265 -26.42 12.60 -12.71
N SER A 266 -27.36 11.67 -12.66
CA SER A 266 -28.17 11.39 -11.47
C SER A 266 -28.44 9.90 -11.27
N GLY A 267 -28.87 9.55 -10.06
CA GLY A 267 -29.19 8.17 -9.69
C GLY A 267 -27.95 7.29 -9.47
N THR A 268 -28.20 6.01 -9.27
CA THR A 268 -27.17 4.99 -8.99
C THR A 268 -26.26 4.69 -10.19
N GLY A 269 -26.72 5.04 -11.40
CA GLY A 269 -25.93 4.94 -12.65
C GLY A 269 -25.19 6.23 -13.01
N SER A 270 -25.15 7.24 -12.14
CA SER A 270 -24.49 8.53 -12.40
C SER A 270 -23.06 8.37 -12.88
N ASP A 271 -22.71 9.11 -13.93
CA ASP A 271 -21.35 9.25 -14.43
C ASP A 271 -20.58 10.39 -13.76
N SER A 272 -21.27 11.26 -13.01
CA SER A 272 -20.64 12.25 -12.15
C SER A 272 -20.24 11.61 -10.84
N LEU A 273 -18.92 11.52 -10.61
CA LEU A 273 -18.35 10.81 -9.47
C LEU A 273 -17.61 11.76 -8.52
N LEU A 274 -17.59 11.42 -7.21
CA LEU A 274 -16.73 12.01 -6.20
C LEU A 274 -15.29 11.44 -6.24
N ASP A 275 -15.04 10.48 -7.12
CA ASP A 275 -13.72 9.88 -7.36
C ASP A 275 -12.82 10.87 -8.12
N VAL A 276 -11.85 11.46 -7.45
CA VAL A 276 -10.99 12.53 -7.98
C VAL A 276 -9.56 12.43 -7.46
N PRO A 277 -8.57 12.99 -8.19
CA PRO A 277 -7.16 13.00 -7.76
C PRO A 277 -6.91 14.06 -6.67
N THR A 278 -7.36 13.81 -5.45
CA THR A 278 -7.20 14.78 -4.37
C THR A 278 -6.96 14.15 -3.00
N ASN A 279 -6.11 14.81 -2.22
CA ASN A 279 -5.91 14.57 -0.78
C ASN A 279 -6.59 15.63 0.10
N LYS A 280 -7.59 16.35 -0.41
CA LYS A 280 -8.27 17.39 0.38
C LYS A 280 -8.61 16.87 1.77
N THR A 281 -8.24 17.64 2.80
CA THR A 281 -8.75 17.52 4.16
C THR A 281 -10.21 17.96 4.16
N GLN A 282 -11.11 17.11 3.72
CA GLN A 282 -12.52 17.32 4.04
C GLN A 282 -12.79 16.65 5.38
N THR A 283 -13.37 17.40 6.31
CA THR A 283 -13.95 16.83 7.51
C THR A 283 -15.14 16.00 7.06
N GLU A 284 -15.06 14.69 7.23
CA GLU A 284 -16.21 13.80 7.08
C GLU A 284 -17.21 14.16 8.17
N SER A 285 -18.16 15.02 7.84
CA SER A 285 -19.24 15.42 8.73
C SER A 285 -20.54 14.94 8.15
N GLY A 286 -21.07 13.88 8.70
CA GLY A 286 -22.40 13.44 8.35
C GLY A 286 -22.54 11.95 8.09
N THR A 287 -23.76 11.52 8.02
CA THR A 287 -24.15 10.13 7.75
C THR A 287 -23.71 9.76 6.35
N GLY A 288 -22.81 8.77 6.25
CA GLY A 288 -22.32 8.23 5.00
C GLY A 288 -21.02 8.85 4.46
N GLY A 289 -20.55 9.99 5.03
CA GLY A 289 -19.18 10.53 4.83
C GLY A 289 -18.65 10.61 3.40
N GLN A 290 -19.52 10.75 2.39
CA GLN A 290 -19.10 10.83 0.99
C GLN A 290 -18.41 12.16 0.72
N VAL A 291 -17.13 12.11 0.35
CA VAL A 291 -16.26 13.26 0.10
C VAL A 291 -15.47 13.06 -1.18
N SER A 292 -15.02 14.15 -1.79
CA SER A 292 -14.11 14.06 -2.95
C SER A 292 -12.77 13.44 -2.56
N ALA A 293 -12.45 12.27 -3.13
CA ALA A 293 -11.24 11.47 -2.85
C ALA A 293 -10.99 10.47 -3.98
N CYS A 294 -9.88 9.73 -3.96
CA CYS A 294 -9.73 8.56 -4.81
C CYS A 294 -10.48 7.37 -4.19
N TYR A 295 -11.48 6.88 -4.87
CA TYR A 295 -12.35 5.78 -4.42
C TYR A 295 -11.89 4.42 -4.91
N ALA A 296 -12.27 3.38 -4.16
CA ALA A 296 -12.15 2.01 -4.61
C ALA A 296 -12.97 1.76 -5.87
N THR A 297 -12.46 0.86 -6.71
CA THR A 297 -13.16 0.22 -7.81
C THR A 297 -12.90 -1.29 -7.73
N LEU A 298 -13.48 -2.08 -8.58
CA LEU A 298 -12.99 -3.43 -8.85
C LEU A 298 -11.63 -3.34 -9.53
N ASN A 299 -10.79 -4.36 -9.33
CA ASN A 299 -9.43 -4.32 -9.84
C ASN A 299 -9.37 -4.86 -11.28
N GLY A 300 -9.17 -3.97 -12.25
CA GLY A 300 -9.08 -4.30 -13.68
C GLY A 300 -7.81 -5.07 -14.08
N VAL A 301 -6.87 -5.31 -13.16
CA VAL A 301 -5.68 -6.14 -13.38
C VAL A 301 -5.63 -7.37 -12.45
N TYR A 302 -6.68 -7.58 -11.63
CA TYR A 302 -6.81 -8.72 -10.73
C TYR A 302 -8.23 -9.27 -10.74
N TYR A 303 -8.52 -10.10 -11.73
CA TYR A 303 -9.83 -10.69 -11.98
C TYR A 303 -9.68 -12.09 -12.60
N THR A 304 -10.80 -12.84 -12.63
CA THR A 304 -10.91 -14.08 -13.42
C THR A 304 -11.81 -13.85 -14.62
N ARG A 305 -11.55 -14.49 -15.75
CA ARG A 305 -12.35 -14.56 -16.98
C ARG A 305 -12.60 -13.23 -17.66
N VAL A 306 -13.46 -12.37 -17.14
CA VAL A 306 -13.84 -11.08 -17.76
C VAL A 306 -13.39 -9.92 -16.87
N ALA A 307 -12.74 -8.93 -17.47
CA ALA A 307 -12.36 -7.71 -16.76
C ALA A 307 -13.61 -6.90 -16.34
N PRO A 308 -13.59 -6.26 -15.17
CA PRO A 308 -14.61 -5.29 -14.82
C PRO A 308 -14.76 -4.20 -15.89
N LYS A 309 -15.97 -3.68 -16.03
CA LYS A 309 -16.37 -2.67 -17.03
C LYS A 309 -16.85 -1.40 -16.32
N ASP A 310 -17.26 -0.40 -17.10
CA ASP A 310 -17.93 0.81 -16.63
C ASP A 310 -17.14 1.56 -15.54
N GLY A 311 -15.90 1.90 -15.84
CA GLY A 311 -15.03 2.52 -14.84
C GLY A 311 -14.58 1.55 -13.75
N ASN A 312 -14.56 0.24 -14.02
CA ASN A 312 -14.34 -0.85 -13.05
C ASN A 312 -15.39 -0.87 -11.92
N LEU A 313 -16.61 -0.41 -12.19
CA LEU A 313 -17.72 -0.43 -11.24
C LEU A 313 -18.81 -1.45 -11.60
N PHE A 314 -18.57 -2.29 -12.58
CA PHE A 314 -19.50 -3.28 -13.09
C PHE A 314 -18.81 -4.61 -13.33
N LEU A 315 -19.35 -5.69 -12.77
CA LEU A 315 -18.95 -7.06 -13.02
C LEU A 315 -20.02 -7.74 -13.87
N ASP A 316 -19.58 -8.33 -14.98
CA ASP A 316 -20.41 -9.10 -15.91
C ASP A 316 -19.97 -10.57 -15.87
N GLY A 317 -20.85 -11.46 -15.48
CA GLY A 317 -20.66 -12.91 -15.58
C GLY A 317 -20.79 -13.36 -17.03
N ASP A 318 -19.99 -14.30 -17.47
CA ASP A 318 -19.93 -14.71 -18.90
C ASP A 318 -20.72 -15.96 -19.25
N SER A 319 -21.73 -16.28 -18.46
CA SER A 319 -22.74 -17.33 -18.70
C SER A 319 -22.22 -18.76 -18.85
N THR A 320 -21.25 -19.14 -18.07
CA THR A 320 -20.72 -20.51 -18.02
C THR A 320 -20.77 -21.08 -16.62
N ASP A 321 -20.32 -22.31 -16.45
CA ASP A 321 -20.22 -22.97 -15.13
C ASP A 321 -19.04 -22.45 -14.28
N SER A 322 -18.40 -21.36 -14.72
CA SER A 322 -17.22 -20.75 -14.06
C SER A 322 -17.48 -19.31 -13.62
N TYR A 323 -16.87 -18.89 -12.54
CA TYR A 323 -17.08 -17.56 -11.97
C TYR A 323 -16.17 -16.50 -12.59
N THR A 324 -16.75 -15.38 -13.03
CA THR A 324 -16.07 -14.10 -13.12
C THR A 324 -15.98 -13.52 -11.73
N LYS A 325 -14.77 -13.20 -11.25
CA LYS A 325 -14.48 -12.62 -9.93
C LYS A 325 -13.58 -11.43 -10.06
N SER A 326 -13.79 -10.42 -9.22
CA SER A 326 -12.83 -9.35 -9.01
C SER A 326 -12.87 -8.87 -7.56
N MET A 327 -11.79 -8.20 -7.13
CA MET A 327 -11.61 -7.69 -5.78
C MET A 327 -11.43 -6.17 -5.83
N SER A 328 -11.80 -5.45 -4.76
CA SER A 328 -11.64 -4.01 -4.69
C SER A 328 -10.18 -3.58 -4.76
N THR A 329 -9.92 -2.39 -5.30
CA THR A 329 -8.58 -1.80 -5.41
C THR A 329 -8.05 -1.25 -4.09
N ILE A 330 -8.94 -0.89 -3.15
CA ILE A 330 -8.58 -0.43 -1.80
C ILE A 330 -8.96 -1.51 -0.81
N PHE A 331 -8.01 -1.85 0.06
CA PHE A 331 -8.21 -2.74 1.20
C PHE A 331 -8.34 -1.91 2.46
N ILE A 332 -9.17 -2.36 3.38
CA ILE A 332 -9.44 -1.71 4.66
C ILE A 332 -8.83 -2.52 5.80
N ASP A 333 -8.59 -1.87 6.93
CA ASP A 333 -8.36 -2.53 8.20
C ASP A 333 -9.73 -2.80 8.85
N PRO A 334 -10.17 -4.06 8.98
CA PRO A 334 -11.47 -4.37 9.57
C PRO A 334 -11.55 -4.02 11.06
N SER A 335 -10.42 -3.82 11.75
CA SER A 335 -10.37 -3.40 13.15
C SER A 335 -10.66 -1.91 13.36
N ASP A 336 -10.75 -1.11 12.28
CA ASP A 336 -11.06 0.32 12.36
C ASP A 336 -12.39 0.57 13.09
N THR A 337 -12.33 1.47 14.06
CA THR A 337 -13.47 1.82 14.92
C THR A 337 -14.48 2.75 14.26
N SER A 338 -14.12 3.41 13.17
CA SER A 338 -15.04 4.26 12.40
C SER A 338 -15.89 3.51 11.39
N GLY A 339 -15.55 2.27 11.05
CA GLY A 339 -16.32 1.43 10.13
C GLY A 339 -16.32 1.89 8.67
N PHE A 340 -16.59 0.95 7.78
CA PHE A 340 -16.64 1.13 6.32
C PHE A 340 -17.95 0.60 5.75
N TYR A 341 -18.49 1.29 4.73
CA TYR A 341 -19.72 0.89 4.06
C TYR A 341 -19.59 0.99 2.53
N CYS A 342 -20.17 0.01 1.83
CA CYS A 342 -20.33 0.02 0.37
C CYS A 342 -21.59 -0.75 -0.05
N GLU A 343 -22.01 -0.56 -1.30
CA GLU A 343 -23.21 -1.18 -1.87
C GLU A 343 -22.91 -1.92 -3.18
N PHE A 344 -23.59 -3.04 -3.37
CA PHE A 344 -23.57 -3.85 -4.59
C PHE A 344 -25.00 -4.05 -5.08
N THR A 345 -25.31 -3.57 -6.29
CA THR A 345 -26.63 -3.75 -6.90
C THR A 345 -26.62 -4.91 -7.87
N ILE A 346 -27.48 -5.86 -7.70
CA ILE A 346 -27.72 -6.95 -8.65
C ILE A 346 -28.48 -6.35 -9.84
N THR A 347 -27.78 -6.04 -10.92
CA THR A 347 -28.35 -5.42 -12.11
C THR A 347 -29.14 -6.46 -12.92
N ASP A 348 -28.57 -7.64 -13.08
CA ASP A 348 -29.21 -8.84 -13.62
C ASP A 348 -28.78 -10.05 -12.77
N LYS A 349 -29.73 -10.84 -12.33
CA LYS A 349 -29.46 -12.05 -11.58
C LYS A 349 -28.93 -13.21 -12.45
N GLY A 350 -29.09 -13.11 -13.78
CA GLY A 350 -28.81 -14.17 -14.73
C GLY A 350 -29.86 -15.28 -14.77
N THR A 351 -29.64 -16.26 -15.64
CA THR A 351 -30.51 -17.44 -15.81
C THR A 351 -30.07 -18.63 -14.94
N ASN A 352 -28.79 -18.72 -14.59
CA ASN A 352 -28.22 -19.69 -13.64
C ASN A 352 -27.49 -18.94 -12.52
N PRO A 353 -28.25 -18.25 -11.64
CA PRO A 353 -27.68 -17.29 -10.71
C PRO A 353 -26.75 -17.95 -9.70
N ALA A 354 -25.51 -17.49 -9.67
CA ALA A 354 -24.50 -17.91 -8.69
C ALA A 354 -23.65 -16.73 -8.23
N THR A 355 -24.30 -15.62 -7.90
CA THR A 355 -23.66 -14.40 -7.44
C THR A 355 -23.23 -14.52 -5.96
N PHE A 356 -22.07 -13.95 -5.61
CA PHE A 356 -21.65 -13.80 -4.22
C PHE A 356 -20.97 -12.46 -3.99
N ILE A 357 -21.04 -11.98 -2.73
CA ILE A 357 -20.37 -10.79 -2.24
C ILE A 357 -19.71 -11.15 -0.91
N GLN A 358 -18.41 -10.90 -0.80
CA GLN A 358 -17.61 -11.23 0.38
C GLN A 358 -16.62 -10.11 0.73
N VAL A 359 -16.18 -10.08 1.97
CA VAL A 359 -14.94 -9.44 2.40
C VAL A 359 -13.89 -10.52 2.60
N ALA A 360 -12.67 -10.30 2.13
CA ALA A 360 -11.62 -11.30 2.20
C ALA A 360 -10.23 -10.63 2.27
N PRO A 361 -9.24 -11.27 2.93
CA PRO A 361 -7.84 -10.89 2.76
C PRO A 361 -7.45 -11.09 1.29
N GLN A 362 -6.30 -10.55 0.89
CA GLN A 362 -5.77 -10.86 -0.43
C GLN A 362 -5.59 -12.37 -0.57
N THR A 363 -6.13 -12.94 -1.63
CA THR A 363 -6.12 -14.38 -1.91
C THR A 363 -5.98 -14.60 -3.41
N VAL A 364 -5.54 -15.77 -3.82
CA VAL A 364 -5.56 -16.14 -5.24
C VAL A 364 -7.01 -16.21 -5.73
N LEU A 365 -7.32 -15.49 -6.80
CA LEU A 365 -8.60 -15.59 -7.48
C LEU A 365 -8.49 -16.71 -8.53
N ASP A 366 -9.36 -17.69 -8.41
CA ASP A 366 -9.56 -18.73 -9.42
C ASP A 366 -11.01 -18.68 -9.94
N SER A 367 -11.26 -19.23 -11.11
CA SER A 367 -12.61 -19.26 -11.70
C SER A 367 -13.47 -20.41 -11.19
N SER A 368 -12.92 -21.30 -10.35
CA SER A 368 -13.63 -22.45 -9.80
C SER A 368 -14.42 -22.06 -8.54
N GLY A 369 -15.52 -22.72 -8.29
CA GLY A 369 -16.33 -22.60 -7.07
C GLY A 369 -16.81 -21.17 -6.75
N LYS A 370 -17.78 -21.04 -5.88
CA LYS A 370 -18.27 -19.78 -5.35
C LYS A 370 -17.42 -19.31 -4.17
N GLY A 371 -17.17 -18.01 -4.10
CA GLY A 371 -16.39 -17.41 -3.00
C GLY A 371 -14.88 -17.51 -3.19
N VAL A 372 -14.15 -17.09 -2.17
CA VAL A 372 -12.69 -17.09 -2.12
C VAL A 372 -12.20 -17.56 -0.76
N THR A 373 -10.95 -18.02 -0.69
CA THR A 373 -10.28 -18.41 0.57
C THR A 373 -10.23 -17.21 1.54
N GLY A 374 -10.56 -17.45 2.80
CA GLY A 374 -10.68 -16.37 3.81
C GLY A 374 -11.94 -15.53 3.67
N GLY A 375 -12.72 -15.68 2.60
CA GLY A 375 -13.91 -14.88 2.32
C GLY A 375 -15.05 -15.09 3.31
N LYS A 376 -15.65 -13.97 3.75
CA LYS A 376 -16.82 -13.90 4.65
C LYS A 376 -17.91 -13.05 4.02
N GLY A 377 -19.12 -13.57 3.80
CA GLY A 377 -20.17 -12.79 3.16
C GLY A 377 -21.46 -13.57 2.89
N ILE A 378 -22.13 -13.21 1.82
CA ILE A 378 -23.33 -13.92 1.34
C ILE A 378 -23.17 -14.34 -0.12
N GLY A 379 -23.87 -15.37 -0.51
CA GLY A 379 -23.89 -15.85 -1.90
C GLY A 379 -25.03 -16.79 -2.16
N MET A 380 -25.30 -17.01 -3.44
CA MET A 380 -26.32 -17.95 -3.88
C MET A 380 -25.88 -19.40 -3.64
N ARG A 381 -26.82 -20.27 -3.25
CA ARG A 381 -26.57 -21.71 -3.21
C ARG A 381 -26.85 -22.30 -4.59
N GLY A 382 -25.82 -22.74 -5.31
CA GLY A 382 -25.95 -23.45 -6.58
C GLY A 382 -26.52 -24.87 -6.39
N GLY A 383 -27.32 -25.36 -7.37
CA GLY A 383 -27.80 -26.75 -7.46
C GLY A 383 -29.10 -27.04 -6.71
N GLY A 384 -30.24 -26.76 -7.35
CA GLY A 384 -31.55 -27.43 -7.03
C GLY A 384 -32.25 -27.03 -5.74
N GLY A 385 -31.76 -26.13 -4.94
CA GLY A 385 -32.30 -25.85 -3.61
C GLY A 385 -32.70 -24.38 -3.35
N GLY A 386 -33.49 -23.79 -4.22
CA GLY A 386 -34.06 -22.45 -3.99
C GLY A 386 -33.12 -21.29 -4.33
N ASN A 387 -33.63 -20.28 -5.03
CA ASN A 387 -32.91 -19.04 -5.43
C ASN A 387 -32.81 -18.05 -4.25
N THR A 388 -32.30 -18.48 -3.09
CA THR A 388 -32.17 -17.63 -1.90
C THR A 388 -30.72 -17.30 -1.60
N TRP A 389 -30.48 -16.18 -0.91
CA TRP A 389 -29.18 -15.80 -0.37
C TRP A 389 -28.81 -16.64 0.86
N TRP A 390 -27.56 -17.08 0.94
CA TRP A 390 -27.00 -17.86 2.04
C TRP A 390 -25.77 -17.17 2.61
N THR A 391 -25.53 -17.32 3.91
CA THR A 391 -24.21 -16.95 4.47
C THR A 391 -23.12 -17.80 3.83
N LEU A 392 -21.95 -17.22 3.59
CA LEU A 392 -20.89 -17.84 2.82
C LEU A 392 -19.52 -17.66 3.51
N THR A 393 -18.85 -18.76 3.83
CA THR A 393 -17.51 -18.77 4.41
C THR A 393 -16.60 -19.66 3.57
N ASN A 394 -15.48 -19.13 3.06
CA ASN A 394 -14.54 -19.88 2.22
C ASN A 394 -15.23 -20.65 1.07
N GLY A 395 -16.24 -20.04 0.45
CA GLY A 395 -17.03 -20.72 -0.59
C GLY A 395 -18.08 -21.74 -0.09
N THR A 396 -18.13 -22.04 1.20
CA THR A 396 -19.12 -22.98 1.77
C THR A 396 -20.37 -22.22 2.23
N SER A 397 -21.56 -22.66 1.80
CA SER A 397 -22.84 -22.09 2.23
C SER A 397 -23.16 -22.52 3.67
N GLY A 398 -23.59 -21.54 4.47
CA GLY A 398 -23.99 -21.74 5.86
C GLY A 398 -25.51 -21.64 6.05
N THR A 399 -26.03 -20.54 6.59
CA THR A 399 -27.44 -20.34 6.93
C THR A 399 -28.19 -19.68 5.77
N ASP A 400 -29.38 -20.18 5.46
CA ASP A 400 -30.31 -19.54 4.53
C ASP A 400 -30.85 -18.24 5.13
N THR A 401 -30.80 -17.16 4.38
CA THR A 401 -31.38 -15.87 4.81
C THR A 401 -32.89 -15.78 4.60
N GLY A 402 -33.47 -16.73 3.86
CA GLY A 402 -34.88 -16.74 3.46
C GLY A 402 -35.24 -15.68 2.40
N VAL A 403 -34.29 -14.93 1.89
CA VAL A 403 -34.53 -13.88 0.89
C VAL A 403 -34.19 -14.40 -0.50
N SER A 404 -35.16 -14.38 -1.41
CA SER A 404 -34.95 -14.79 -2.80
C SER A 404 -34.04 -13.80 -3.54
N HIS A 405 -33.18 -14.32 -4.38
CA HIS A 405 -32.33 -13.54 -5.28
C HIS A 405 -33.15 -12.92 -6.42
N ALA A 406 -33.00 -11.65 -6.67
CA ALA A 406 -33.77 -10.93 -7.69
C ALA A 406 -32.98 -9.74 -8.27
N ASP A 407 -33.35 -9.33 -9.48
CA ASP A 407 -32.86 -8.12 -10.10
C ASP A 407 -33.22 -6.89 -9.27
N GLY A 408 -32.36 -5.89 -9.29
CA GLY A 408 -32.55 -4.64 -8.56
C GLY A 408 -32.24 -4.73 -7.05
N GLN A 409 -31.91 -5.89 -6.51
CA GLN A 409 -31.51 -5.99 -5.09
C GLN A 409 -30.21 -5.24 -4.82
N VAL A 410 -30.19 -4.52 -3.71
CA VAL A 410 -29.00 -3.82 -3.21
C VAL A 410 -28.47 -4.53 -1.98
N ILE A 411 -27.23 -4.94 -2.06
CA ILE A 411 -26.50 -5.58 -0.96
C ILE A 411 -25.61 -4.53 -0.30
N GLY A 412 -25.98 -4.08 0.91
CA GLY A 412 -25.14 -3.22 1.75
C GLY A 412 -24.15 -4.06 2.53
N VAL A 413 -22.88 -3.63 2.55
CA VAL A 413 -21.80 -4.28 3.33
C VAL A 413 -21.21 -3.28 4.29
N ALA A 414 -21.25 -3.58 5.59
CA ALA A 414 -20.69 -2.76 6.65
C ALA A 414 -19.64 -3.55 7.43
N VAL A 415 -18.43 -2.95 7.62
CA VAL A 415 -17.30 -3.56 8.32
C VAL A 415 -16.80 -2.62 9.39
N LYS A 416 -16.68 -3.09 10.64
CA LYS A 416 -16.21 -2.31 11.79
C LYS A 416 -15.79 -3.23 12.93
N ASN A 417 -14.72 -2.89 13.65
CA ASN A 417 -14.29 -3.64 14.84
C ASN A 417 -14.19 -5.17 14.59
N ASN A 418 -13.56 -5.57 13.47
CA ASN A 418 -13.43 -6.96 13.04
C ASN A 418 -14.76 -7.69 12.78
N LYS A 419 -15.86 -6.95 12.65
CA LYS A 419 -17.20 -7.48 12.40
C LYS A 419 -17.69 -7.12 11.02
N VAL A 420 -18.40 -8.04 10.38
CA VAL A 420 -19.03 -7.84 9.07
C VAL A 420 -20.54 -7.96 9.22
N TYR A 421 -21.25 -7.00 8.66
CA TYR A 421 -22.69 -6.96 8.55
C TYR A 421 -23.08 -6.85 7.07
N MET A 422 -24.12 -7.55 6.65
CA MET A 422 -24.66 -7.41 5.30
C MET A 422 -26.16 -7.19 5.34
N ALA A 423 -26.65 -6.36 4.46
CA ALA A 423 -28.08 -6.07 4.29
C ALA A 423 -28.53 -6.42 2.87
N ILE A 424 -29.76 -6.87 2.72
CA ILE A 424 -30.43 -7.05 1.44
C ILE A 424 -31.59 -6.06 1.41
N ASN A 425 -31.61 -5.12 0.48
CA ASN A 425 -32.58 -4.02 0.40
C ASN A 425 -32.79 -3.34 1.76
N ASN A 426 -31.68 -2.92 2.40
CA ASN A 426 -31.67 -2.26 3.72
C ASN A 426 -32.15 -3.11 4.91
N THR A 427 -32.43 -4.39 4.71
CA THR A 427 -32.74 -5.32 5.80
C THR A 427 -31.49 -6.11 6.17
N TRP A 428 -30.99 -5.90 7.38
CA TRP A 428 -29.77 -6.54 7.85
C TRP A 428 -29.96 -8.04 8.07
N VAL A 429 -29.14 -8.86 7.47
CA VAL A 429 -29.16 -10.34 7.51
C VAL A 429 -29.02 -10.80 8.96
N LEU A 430 -29.79 -11.82 9.35
CA LEU A 430 -29.81 -12.42 10.70
C LEU A 430 -30.00 -11.36 11.83
N SER A 431 -30.80 -10.35 11.59
CA SER A 431 -31.08 -9.27 12.54
C SER A 431 -29.83 -8.50 13.01
N GLY A 432 -28.83 -8.42 12.16
CA GLY A 432 -27.59 -7.66 12.40
C GLY A 432 -27.89 -6.19 12.66
N ASN A 433 -27.09 -5.55 13.50
CA ASN A 433 -27.17 -4.10 13.71
C ASN A 433 -25.79 -3.50 13.76
N PRO A 434 -25.31 -2.89 12.65
CA PRO A 434 -23.98 -2.31 12.60
C PRO A 434 -23.83 -1.07 13.51
N THR A 435 -24.90 -0.34 13.81
CA THR A 435 -24.85 0.85 14.67
C THR A 435 -24.60 0.48 16.14
N THR A 436 -25.23 -0.57 16.63
CA THR A 436 -25.03 -1.09 18.00
C THR A 436 -24.00 -2.20 18.08
N GLU A 437 -23.44 -2.57 16.93
CA GLU A 437 -22.45 -3.65 16.76
C GLU A 437 -22.92 -5.03 17.28
N SER A 438 -24.25 -5.25 17.27
CA SER A 438 -24.88 -6.51 17.69
C SER A 438 -25.20 -7.42 16.50
N ASN A 439 -25.25 -8.72 16.74
CA ASN A 439 -25.59 -9.77 15.76
C ASN A 439 -24.82 -9.63 14.43
N ALA A 440 -23.49 -9.45 14.52
CA ALA A 440 -22.66 -9.44 13.34
C ALA A 440 -22.82 -10.75 12.56
N LEU A 441 -22.87 -10.65 11.23
CA LEU A 441 -22.89 -11.82 10.35
C LEU A 441 -21.62 -12.65 10.53
N TYR A 442 -20.49 -11.95 10.69
CA TYR A 442 -19.19 -12.55 11.02
C TYR A 442 -18.44 -11.65 12.01
N SER A 443 -17.65 -12.27 12.87
CA SER A 443 -16.73 -11.62 13.80
C SER A 443 -15.30 -12.17 13.63
N ALA A 444 -14.32 -11.47 14.17
CA ALA A 444 -12.91 -11.86 14.09
C ALA A 444 -12.36 -11.92 12.64
N VAL A 445 -12.81 -11.03 11.76
CA VAL A 445 -12.16 -10.78 10.47
C VAL A 445 -10.90 -9.98 10.74
N VAL A 446 -9.75 -10.51 10.35
CA VAL A 446 -8.44 -9.94 10.70
C VAL A 446 -7.59 -9.67 9.46
N GLY A 447 -6.69 -8.71 9.59
CA GLY A 447 -5.77 -8.33 8.52
C GLY A 447 -6.40 -7.44 7.45
N SER A 448 -5.57 -6.90 6.59
CA SER A 448 -6.00 -6.05 5.47
C SER A 448 -6.97 -6.79 4.55
N THR A 449 -8.15 -6.24 4.33
CA THR A 449 -9.30 -6.92 3.74
C THR A 449 -9.89 -6.12 2.57
N GLY A 450 -10.11 -6.78 1.43
CA GLY A 450 -10.80 -6.22 0.26
C GLY A 450 -12.24 -6.74 0.13
N PHE A 451 -13.01 -6.10 -0.74
CA PHE A 451 -14.37 -6.52 -1.11
C PHE A 451 -14.31 -7.33 -2.40
N VAL A 452 -14.90 -8.51 -2.39
CA VAL A 452 -14.90 -9.44 -3.52
C VAL A 452 -16.32 -9.62 -4.03
N VAL A 453 -16.48 -9.50 -5.33
CA VAL A 453 -17.72 -9.85 -6.02
C VAL A 453 -17.43 -10.90 -7.07
N GLY A 454 -18.35 -11.84 -7.24
CA GLY A 454 -18.28 -12.84 -8.29
C GLY A 454 -19.64 -13.32 -8.75
N SER A 455 -19.74 -13.62 -10.05
CA SER A 455 -20.96 -14.15 -10.66
C SER A 455 -20.61 -15.12 -11.81
N THR A 456 -21.51 -16.04 -12.12
CA THR A 456 -21.40 -16.89 -13.33
C THR A 456 -22.00 -16.20 -14.56
N ASP A 457 -23.28 -15.85 -14.54
CA ASP A 457 -24.01 -15.22 -15.64
C ASP A 457 -24.84 -13.97 -15.23
N GLY A 458 -24.68 -13.53 -13.98
CA GLY A 458 -25.34 -12.34 -13.46
C GLY A 458 -24.43 -11.11 -13.52
N GLU A 459 -25.06 -9.94 -13.41
CA GLU A 459 -24.41 -8.63 -13.47
C GLU A 459 -24.50 -7.91 -12.13
N VAL A 460 -23.40 -7.27 -11.71
CA VAL A 460 -23.33 -6.56 -10.43
C VAL A 460 -22.71 -5.19 -10.61
N THR A 461 -23.46 -4.13 -10.25
CA THR A 461 -22.93 -2.76 -10.16
C THR A 461 -22.43 -2.48 -8.74
N CYS A 462 -21.21 -1.92 -8.63
CA CYS A 462 -20.54 -1.61 -7.37
C CYS A 462 -20.57 -0.12 -7.08
N ASN A 463 -20.81 0.25 -5.83
CA ASN A 463 -20.72 1.61 -5.31
C ASN A 463 -19.92 1.59 -4.00
N PHE A 464 -18.70 2.12 -4.03
CA PHE A 464 -17.82 2.22 -2.85
C PHE A 464 -17.98 3.59 -2.15
N GLY A 465 -18.92 4.43 -2.60
CA GLY A 465 -19.26 5.75 -2.10
C GLY A 465 -19.00 6.90 -3.09
N GLN A 466 -18.46 6.63 -4.25
CA GLN A 466 -18.24 7.64 -5.29
C GLN A 466 -19.53 8.15 -5.96
N ARG A 467 -20.64 7.43 -5.77
CA ARG A 467 -21.99 7.77 -6.20
C ARG A 467 -22.91 7.91 -4.99
N PRO A 468 -24.08 8.59 -5.12
CA PRO A 468 -25.09 8.57 -4.07
C PRO A 468 -25.42 7.13 -3.66
N TRP A 469 -25.59 6.91 -2.37
CA TRP A 469 -26.08 5.65 -1.81
C TRP A 469 -27.54 5.41 -2.20
N VAL A 470 -27.91 4.15 -2.47
CA VAL A 470 -29.33 3.75 -2.57
C VAL A 470 -29.99 3.80 -1.20
N TYR A 471 -29.26 3.33 -0.18
CA TYR A 471 -29.69 3.37 1.21
C TYR A 471 -28.68 4.16 2.05
N SER A 472 -29.15 4.84 3.09
CA SER A 472 -28.25 5.56 3.99
C SER A 472 -27.25 4.59 4.66
N ALA A 473 -25.97 4.92 4.60
CA ALA A 473 -24.98 4.18 5.37
C ALA A 473 -25.29 4.25 6.87
N PRO A 474 -24.96 3.23 7.65
CA PRO A 474 -25.11 3.29 9.11
C PRO A 474 -24.31 4.45 9.70
N SER A 475 -24.83 5.06 10.77
CA SER A 475 -24.17 6.20 11.41
C SER A 475 -22.75 5.88 11.85
N GLY A 476 -21.79 6.73 11.47
CA GLY A 476 -20.36 6.58 11.78
C GLY A 476 -19.60 5.67 10.81
N TYR A 477 -20.23 5.18 9.73
CA TYR A 477 -19.56 4.43 8.69
C TYR A 477 -19.14 5.34 7.53
N LYS A 478 -17.97 5.04 6.94
CA LYS A 478 -17.31 5.79 5.87
C LYS A 478 -17.37 5.04 4.55
N PRO A 479 -17.27 5.73 3.39
CA PRO A 479 -17.06 5.09 2.10
C PRO A 479 -15.66 4.44 2.02
N ILE A 480 -15.40 3.72 0.93
CA ILE A 480 -14.09 3.10 0.68
C ILE A 480 -13.28 4.02 -0.24
N SER A 481 -12.46 4.88 0.37
CA SER A 481 -11.64 5.86 -0.35
C SER A 481 -10.32 6.10 0.35
N THR A 482 -9.37 6.76 -0.32
CA THR A 482 -8.08 7.14 0.30
C THR A 482 -8.24 8.00 1.54
N LYS A 483 -9.33 8.80 1.63
CA LYS A 483 -9.65 9.63 2.80
C LYS A 483 -10.14 8.84 4.00
N SER A 484 -10.72 7.69 3.76
CA SER A 484 -11.30 6.85 4.80
C SER A 484 -10.29 5.89 5.43
N LEU A 485 -9.10 5.74 4.82
CA LEU A 485 -8.07 4.88 5.35
C LEU A 485 -7.43 5.47 6.62
N THR A 486 -6.99 4.60 7.52
CA THR A 486 -6.25 5.00 8.73
C THR A 486 -4.98 5.75 8.33
N VAL A 487 -4.73 6.89 8.97
CA VAL A 487 -3.58 7.73 8.65
C VAL A 487 -2.28 6.99 9.00
N SER A 488 -1.44 6.77 7.99
CA SER A 488 -0.06 6.35 8.21
C SER A 488 0.70 7.46 8.96
N GLY A 489 1.53 7.12 9.94
CA GLY A 489 2.44 8.07 10.57
C GLY A 489 3.58 8.53 9.67
N ILE A 490 3.67 7.99 8.44
CA ILE A 490 4.70 8.27 7.44
C ILE A 490 4.05 9.01 6.27
N GLY A 491 4.52 10.23 5.99
CA GLY A 491 4.04 11.03 4.85
C GLY A 491 4.82 10.77 3.56
N ASP A 492 6.14 10.61 3.67
CA ASP A 492 7.04 10.26 2.56
C ASP A 492 7.89 9.05 2.96
N GLY A 493 7.81 7.97 2.19
CA GLY A 493 8.59 6.75 2.44
C GLY A 493 10.09 6.99 2.28
N ARG A 494 10.49 7.98 1.47
CA ARG A 494 11.88 8.35 1.25
C ARG A 494 12.57 9.01 2.46
N ASP A 495 11.82 9.38 3.49
CA ASP A 495 12.40 9.81 4.77
C ASP A 495 12.99 8.63 5.56
N HIS A 496 12.72 7.39 5.10
CA HIS A 496 13.12 6.17 5.81
C HIS A 496 13.86 5.15 4.94
N PHE A 497 13.64 5.18 3.63
CA PHE A 497 14.34 4.34 2.65
C PHE A 497 14.48 5.10 1.33
N ASP A 498 15.67 5.08 0.74
CA ASP A 498 15.87 5.66 -0.59
C ASP A 498 16.90 4.88 -1.41
N VAL A 499 16.81 5.04 -2.74
CA VAL A 499 17.72 4.43 -3.72
C VAL A 499 18.49 5.52 -4.44
N SER A 500 19.82 5.45 -4.36
CA SER A 500 20.71 6.42 -5.01
C SER A 500 21.38 5.81 -6.24
N LEU A 501 21.49 6.59 -7.29
CA LEU A 501 22.19 6.22 -8.53
C LEU A 501 23.35 7.18 -8.77
N TRP A 502 24.50 6.65 -9.20
CA TRP A 502 25.64 7.48 -9.60
C TRP A 502 26.45 6.83 -10.71
N THR A 503 27.21 7.66 -11.41
CA THR A 503 28.26 7.21 -12.33
C THR A 503 29.59 7.45 -11.66
N VAL A 504 30.44 6.43 -11.63
CA VAL A 504 31.78 6.49 -11.02
C VAL A 504 32.62 7.54 -11.76
N PRO A 505 33.17 8.54 -11.03
CA PRO A 505 33.94 9.61 -11.66
C PRO A 505 35.24 9.10 -12.26
N SER A 506 35.79 9.85 -13.21
CA SER A 506 37.14 9.59 -13.79
C SER A 506 38.24 10.04 -12.83
N GLY A 507 39.38 9.32 -12.83
CA GLY A 507 40.59 9.76 -12.14
C GLY A 507 40.68 9.40 -10.66
N SER A 508 40.20 8.26 -10.26
CA SER A 508 40.31 7.75 -8.87
C SER A 508 39.81 8.79 -7.84
N ALA A 509 38.62 9.36 -8.07
CA ALA A 509 38.04 10.35 -7.18
C ALA A 509 36.97 9.72 -6.30
N ASN A 510 36.81 10.26 -5.09
CA ASN A 510 35.70 9.89 -4.19
C ASN A 510 34.37 10.21 -4.83
N THR A 511 33.38 9.36 -4.60
CA THR A 511 31.99 9.62 -4.97
C THR A 511 31.20 10.04 -3.75
N THR A 512 30.61 11.24 -3.80
CA THR A 512 29.70 11.74 -2.77
C THR A 512 28.26 11.49 -3.23
N VAL A 513 27.52 10.69 -2.48
CA VAL A 513 26.07 10.55 -2.56
C VAL A 513 25.47 11.39 -1.46
N SER A 514 24.64 12.39 -1.82
CA SER A 514 24.01 13.33 -0.88
C SER A 514 22.57 13.61 -1.30
N GLY A 515 21.80 14.25 -0.40
CA GLY A 515 20.42 14.65 -0.66
C GLY A 515 19.39 13.61 -0.26
N LEU A 516 19.78 12.57 0.50
CA LEU A 516 18.82 11.75 1.24
C LEU A 516 18.12 12.61 2.29
N SER A 517 16.85 12.38 2.54
CA SER A 517 16.09 13.08 3.60
C SER A 517 16.51 12.68 5.01
N PHE A 518 17.43 11.72 5.15
CA PHE A 518 17.87 11.14 6.42
C PHE A 518 19.37 10.80 6.42
N ALA A 519 19.92 10.64 7.60
CA ALA A 519 21.24 10.04 7.78
C ALA A 519 21.14 8.51 7.63
N PRO A 520 21.76 7.90 6.60
CA PRO A 520 21.63 6.47 6.39
C PRO A 520 22.32 5.67 7.50
N ASP A 521 21.66 4.59 7.93
CA ASP A 521 22.15 3.71 8.98
C ASP A 521 22.53 2.33 8.48
N TRP A 522 21.93 1.86 7.39
CA TRP A 522 22.34 0.68 6.64
C TRP A 522 22.39 1.01 5.16
N VAL A 523 23.50 0.70 4.52
CA VAL A 523 23.74 1.00 3.09
C VAL A 523 24.25 -0.26 2.39
N LEU A 524 23.59 -0.61 1.29
CA LEU A 524 24.06 -1.63 0.36
C LEU A 524 24.48 -0.96 -0.94
N THR A 525 25.70 -1.25 -1.42
CA THR A 525 26.22 -0.68 -2.67
C THR A 525 26.47 -1.77 -3.71
N LYS A 526 26.20 -1.47 -4.99
CA LYS A 526 26.43 -2.40 -6.11
C LYS A 526 26.79 -1.67 -7.39
N ASN A 527 27.84 -2.14 -8.09
CA ASN A 527 28.10 -1.72 -9.46
C ASN A 527 27.11 -2.39 -10.41
N ARG A 528 26.45 -1.60 -11.24
CA ARG A 528 25.41 -2.05 -12.19
C ARG A 528 26.00 -2.48 -13.54
N SER A 529 27.13 -1.87 -13.91
CA SER A 529 27.76 -2.06 -15.23
C SER A 529 28.75 -3.22 -15.27
N GLN A 530 29.27 -3.62 -14.10
CA GLN A 530 30.34 -4.61 -13.98
C GLN A 530 29.95 -5.75 -13.02
N SER A 531 30.51 -6.91 -13.24
CA SER A 531 30.33 -8.10 -12.40
C SER A 531 31.24 -8.06 -11.17
N TYR A 532 31.00 -7.11 -10.28
CA TYR A 532 31.73 -6.94 -9.01
C TYR A 532 30.87 -7.32 -7.82
N ASP A 533 31.52 -7.77 -6.74
CA ASP A 533 30.85 -7.91 -5.46
C ASP A 533 30.30 -6.54 -5.01
N GLY A 534 29.20 -6.54 -4.29
CA GLY A 534 28.73 -5.35 -3.59
C GLY A 534 29.18 -5.35 -2.14
N SER A 535 28.79 -4.31 -1.41
CA SER A 535 29.17 -4.12 -0.01
C SER A 535 27.98 -3.73 0.85
N ALA A 536 28.02 -4.13 2.14
CA ALA A 536 27.03 -3.80 3.15
C ALA A 536 27.70 -3.10 4.33
N TYR A 537 27.22 -1.89 4.65
CA TYR A 537 27.72 -1.02 5.72
C TYR A 537 26.59 -0.69 6.69
N ASP A 538 26.91 -0.49 7.98
CA ASP A 538 25.95 0.09 8.90
C ASP A 538 26.62 0.92 10.00
N ARG A 539 25.84 1.87 10.52
CA ARG A 539 26.29 2.84 11.51
C ARG A 539 26.53 2.25 12.90
N VAL A 540 25.92 1.09 13.22
CA VAL A 540 26.04 0.46 14.54
C VAL A 540 27.40 -0.22 14.70
N ARG A 541 27.90 -0.84 13.62
CA ARG A 541 29.24 -1.45 13.58
C ARG A 541 30.36 -0.42 13.38
N GLY A 542 30.03 0.69 12.75
CA GLY A 542 30.95 1.76 12.34
C GLY A 542 31.23 1.76 10.83
N ASP A 543 31.59 2.91 10.30
CA ASP A 543 31.78 3.17 8.87
C ASP A 543 32.99 2.43 8.28
N ASP A 544 33.95 2.04 9.13
CA ASP A 544 35.12 1.27 8.75
C ASP A 544 34.85 -0.23 8.59
N LYS A 545 33.66 -0.71 8.93
CA LYS A 545 33.27 -2.12 8.90
C LYS A 545 32.33 -2.40 7.73
N TYR A 546 32.62 -3.48 6.98
CA TYR A 546 31.74 -3.89 5.88
C TYR A 546 31.74 -5.39 5.68
N PHE A 547 30.70 -5.86 5.01
CA PHE A 547 30.64 -7.20 4.42
C PHE A 547 30.65 -7.11 2.91
N LYS A 548 31.30 -8.06 2.25
CA LYS A 548 31.02 -8.33 0.85
C LYS A 548 29.69 -9.02 0.73
N LEU A 549 28.83 -8.46 -0.08
CA LEU A 549 27.54 -8.99 -0.45
C LEU A 549 27.48 -9.03 -1.98
N PHE A 550 26.49 -9.63 -2.57
CA PHE A 550 26.43 -9.80 -4.03
C PHE A 550 27.65 -10.57 -4.58
N SER A 551 28.14 -11.55 -3.86
CA SER A 551 29.36 -12.30 -4.20
C SER A 551 29.05 -13.77 -4.43
N SER A 552 29.65 -14.37 -5.47
CA SER A 552 29.57 -15.81 -5.71
C SER A 552 30.27 -16.65 -4.61
N SER A 553 31.14 -16.01 -3.83
CA SER A 553 31.83 -16.61 -2.67
C SER A 553 31.32 -16.08 -1.32
N GLY A 554 30.25 -15.34 -1.29
CA GLY A 554 29.65 -14.46 -0.28
C GLY A 554 29.57 -14.85 1.19
N ASN A 555 30.56 -15.61 1.66
CA ASN A 555 30.64 -16.14 3.01
C ASN A 555 31.67 -15.42 3.89
N ASP A 556 32.21 -14.29 3.44
CA ASP A 556 33.32 -13.62 4.16
C ASP A 556 32.89 -13.16 5.58
N ALA A 557 33.87 -13.22 6.51
CA ALA A 557 33.82 -12.53 7.79
C ALA A 557 33.79 -11.01 7.57
N GLU A 558 33.48 -10.25 8.61
CA GLU A 558 33.52 -8.78 8.57
C GLU A 558 34.94 -8.31 8.15
N GLN A 559 34.96 -7.34 7.27
CA GLN A 559 36.15 -6.70 6.79
C GLN A 559 36.31 -5.32 7.42
N THR A 560 37.53 -4.86 7.60
CA THR A 560 37.85 -3.52 8.09
C THR A 560 38.62 -2.76 7.03
N ALA A 561 38.16 -1.55 6.70
CA ALA A 561 38.89 -0.65 5.84
C ALA A 561 38.56 0.81 6.26
N ALA A 562 39.56 1.47 6.83
CA ALA A 562 39.40 2.78 7.47
C ALA A 562 38.88 3.92 6.56
N THR A 563 38.86 3.72 5.26
CA THR A 563 38.51 4.75 4.27
C THR A 563 37.73 4.18 3.09
N ARG A 564 36.73 3.32 3.33
CA ARG A 564 35.97 2.72 2.24
C ARG A 564 34.65 3.42 1.96
N LEU A 565 33.87 3.71 3.01
CA LEU A 565 32.66 4.48 2.96
C LEU A 565 32.50 5.28 4.25
N ASN A 566 32.16 6.56 4.15
CA ASN A 566 31.88 7.43 5.28
C ASN A 566 30.41 7.84 5.25
N LEU A 567 29.63 7.51 6.29
CA LEU A 567 28.22 7.86 6.43
C LEU A 567 28.08 9.31 6.88
N THR A 568 27.35 10.13 6.12
CA THR A 568 27.09 11.55 6.40
C THR A 568 25.68 11.77 7.01
N SER A 569 25.30 13.01 7.21
CA SER A 569 23.94 13.37 7.72
C SER A 569 22.84 13.24 6.67
N ASP A 570 23.19 13.22 5.38
CA ASP A 570 22.25 13.20 4.25
C ASP A 570 22.76 12.30 3.10
N GLY A 571 23.59 11.30 3.43
CA GLY A 571 24.16 10.41 2.44
C GLY A 571 25.43 9.70 2.89
N TYR A 572 26.37 9.53 1.96
CA TYR A 572 27.67 8.87 2.22
C TYR A 572 28.72 9.25 1.17
N VAL A 573 29.99 9.08 1.52
CA VAL A 573 31.13 9.25 0.62
C VAL A 573 31.77 7.89 0.41
N LEU A 574 31.85 7.44 -0.82
CA LEU A 574 32.61 6.26 -1.26
C LEU A 574 34.02 6.70 -1.66
N GLU A 575 35.03 6.14 -1.00
CA GLU A 575 36.43 6.43 -1.30
C GLU A 575 36.82 5.81 -2.64
N ALA A 576 37.72 6.50 -3.33
CA ALA A 576 38.26 6.07 -4.62
C ALA A 576 38.96 4.71 -4.52
N ASP A 577 38.70 3.84 -5.50
CA ASP A 577 39.33 2.53 -5.68
C ASP A 577 39.21 1.54 -4.50
N ASN A 578 38.42 1.89 -3.47
CA ASN A 578 38.27 1.03 -2.28
C ASN A 578 36.96 0.25 -2.25
N ASP A 579 35.88 0.75 -2.87
CA ASP A 579 34.61 0.04 -3.00
C ASP A 579 34.34 -0.36 -4.44
N ASN A 580 33.89 -1.60 -4.67
CA ASN A 580 33.60 -2.11 -5.99
C ASN A 580 32.53 -1.30 -6.73
N ALA A 581 31.66 -0.60 -5.99
CA ALA A 581 30.68 0.32 -6.55
C ALA A 581 31.32 1.67 -6.97
N ASN A 582 32.56 1.95 -6.60
CA ASN A 582 33.32 3.15 -6.96
C ASN A 582 34.69 2.83 -7.63
N TYR A 583 34.85 1.63 -8.20
CA TYR A 583 36.15 1.15 -8.70
C TYR A 583 36.38 1.50 -10.17
N THR A 584 35.42 1.31 -11.07
CA THR A 584 35.61 1.49 -12.51
C THR A 584 35.01 2.81 -12.98
N ALA A 585 35.86 3.74 -13.42
CA ALA A 585 35.44 5.03 -13.97
C ALA A 585 34.43 4.89 -15.11
N GLY A 586 33.37 5.69 -15.11
CA GLY A 586 32.30 5.68 -16.09
C GLY A 586 31.28 4.54 -15.91
N SER A 587 31.48 3.62 -14.96
CA SER A 587 30.47 2.61 -14.65
C SER A 587 29.33 3.21 -13.81
N ASN A 588 28.14 2.64 -13.97
CA ASN A 588 26.96 3.01 -13.20
C ASN A 588 26.85 2.16 -11.94
N SER A 589 26.41 2.77 -10.85
CA SER A 589 26.25 2.10 -9.57
C SER A 589 24.91 2.44 -8.92
N VAL A 590 24.51 1.66 -7.92
CA VAL A 590 23.28 1.82 -7.12
C VAL A 590 23.61 1.64 -5.65
N GLY A 591 22.93 2.43 -4.81
CA GLY A 591 22.97 2.30 -3.36
C GLY A 591 21.55 2.24 -2.81
N PHE A 592 21.31 1.31 -1.88
CA PHE A 592 20.06 1.17 -1.14
C PHE A 592 20.31 1.60 0.30
N SER A 593 19.54 2.53 0.81
CA SER A 593 19.81 3.20 2.10
C SER A 593 18.60 3.14 3.02
N TRP A 594 18.79 2.71 4.27
CA TRP A 594 17.76 2.62 5.30
C TRP A 594 18.07 3.52 6.49
N ASN A 595 17.01 4.08 7.07
CA ASN A 595 17.02 4.86 8.31
C ASN A 595 16.61 3.97 9.49
N ALA A 596 17.52 3.67 10.38
CA ALA A 596 17.27 2.93 11.61
C ALA A 596 17.12 3.84 12.86
N GLY A 597 16.90 5.14 12.66
CA GLY A 597 16.67 6.09 13.75
C GLY A 597 17.88 6.96 14.11
N THR A 598 17.80 7.68 15.22
CA THR A 598 18.74 8.76 15.53
C THR A 598 19.84 8.39 16.52
N SER A 599 19.66 7.32 17.31
CA SER A 599 20.62 6.95 18.37
C SER A 599 20.67 5.44 18.61
N ASN A 600 21.84 5.00 19.06
CA ASN A 600 22.04 3.64 19.54
C ASN A 600 21.46 3.50 20.96
N THR A 601 20.80 2.39 21.23
CA THR A 601 20.27 2.01 22.54
C THR A 601 20.95 0.72 23.00
N SER A 602 21.60 0.76 24.15
CA SER A 602 22.13 -0.45 24.80
C SER A 602 21.00 -1.18 25.53
N ILE A 603 20.85 -2.46 25.25
CA ILE A 603 19.87 -3.34 25.86
C ILE A 603 20.64 -4.35 26.70
N SER A 604 20.47 -4.28 28.02
CA SER A 604 21.16 -5.21 28.94
C SER A 604 20.49 -6.58 28.92
N ALA A 605 21.27 -7.62 29.16
CA ALA A 605 20.75 -8.95 29.42
C ALA A 605 19.81 -8.95 30.62
N ASN A 606 18.80 -9.80 30.57
CA ASN A 606 17.76 -9.96 31.59
C ASN A 606 16.92 -8.68 31.86
N THR A 607 16.84 -7.78 30.90
CA THR A 607 15.99 -6.59 30.95
C THR A 607 15.05 -6.55 29.76
N LEU A 608 13.85 -5.99 29.91
CA LEU A 608 13.05 -5.57 28.77
C LEU A 608 13.53 -4.18 28.32
N ASN A 609 13.76 -4.02 27.03
CA ASN A 609 13.97 -2.69 26.50
C ASN A 609 12.61 -1.98 26.40
N SER A 610 12.29 -1.22 27.44
CA SER A 610 11.04 -0.48 27.52
C SER A 610 11.32 0.92 28.04
N SER A 611 11.38 1.88 27.14
CA SER A 611 11.31 3.30 27.53
C SER A 611 9.93 3.71 28.02
N THR A 612 8.92 2.86 27.86
CA THR A 612 7.50 3.17 28.12
C THR A 612 7.03 2.59 29.46
N TYR A 613 7.60 1.47 29.91
CA TYR A 613 7.21 0.80 31.14
C TYR A 613 8.45 0.63 32.01
N ASP A 614 8.60 1.53 32.97
CA ASP A 614 9.73 1.47 33.89
C ASP A 614 9.57 0.26 34.79
N GLN A 615 10.41 -0.74 34.61
CA GLN A 615 10.47 -1.95 35.44
C GLN A 615 10.82 -1.68 36.89
N ARG A 616 11.36 -0.48 37.24
CA ARG A 616 11.61 -0.05 38.59
C ARG A 616 10.35 0.21 39.38
N THR A 617 9.21 0.37 38.71
CA THR A 617 7.91 0.51 39.35
C THR A 617 7.40 -0.88 39.74
N LYS A 618 7.07 -1.05 40.99
CA LYS A 618 6.43 -2.28 41.46
C LYS A 618 4.95 -2.23 41.11
N TRP A 619 4.60 -2.76 39.94
CA TRP A 619 3.24 -2.80 39.44
C TRP A 619 2.29 -3.51 40.41
N ARG A 620 2.78 -4.52 41.19
CA ARG A 620 2.01 -5.17 42.25
C ARG A 620 1.51 -4.19 43.30
N ASN A 621 2.22 -3.09 43.56
CA ASN A 621 1.79 -2.06 44.52
C ASN A 621 0.67 -1.17 43.98
N ALA A 622 0.43 -1.22 42.66
CA ALA A 622 -0.67 -0.53 42.01
C ALA A 622 -1.99 -1.32 42.04
N MET A 623 -1.93 -2.56 42.52
CA MET A 623 -3.09 -3.42 42.66
C MET A 623 -3.80 -3.21 44.00
N SER A 624 -5.12 -3.28 43.93
CA SER A 624 -6.01 -3.28 45.13
C SER A 624 -7.15 -4.27 44.94
N GLY A 625 -7.73 -4.68 46.06
CA GLY A 625 -8.81 -5.67 46.09
C GLY A 625 -8.43 -6.94 46.87
N THR A 626 -9.35 -7.89 46.93
CA THR A 626 -9.19 -9.15 47.67
C THR A 626 -9.01 -10.31 46.70
N LEU A 627 -7.90 -11.03 46.82
CA LEU A 627 -7.62 -12.23 46.08
C LEU A 627 -8.35 -13.45 46.64
N TYR A 628 -8.71 -14.40 45.78
CA TYR A 628 -9.21 -15.70 46.24
C TYR A 628 -8.17 -16.45 47.05
N SER A 629 -8.55 -16.98 48.24
CA SER A 629 -7.62 -17.52 49.22
C SER A 629 -7.23 -18.99 48.98
N GLY A 630 -7.88 -19.67 48.03
CA GLY A 630 -7.78 -21.13 47.89
C GLY A 630 -6.47 -21.65 47.27
N TYR A 631 -5.73 -20.82 46.51
CA TYR A 631 -4.57 -21.25 45.71
C TYR A 631 -3.30 -20.44 45.96
N GLY A 632 -3.25 -19.68 47.07
CA GLY A 632 -2.07 -18.87 47.41
C GLY A 632 -1.74 -17.79 46.41
N TYR A 633 -2.75 -17.14 45.84
CA TYR A 633 -2.58 -16.03 44.90
C TYR A 633 -1.96 -14.82 45.59
N THR A 634 -1.06 -14.16 44.87
CA THR A 634 -0.46 -12.87 45.29
C THR A 634 -0.39 -11.96 44.04
N PHE A 635 -0.40 -10.65 44.24
CA PHE A 635 -0.29 -9.70 43.13
C PHE A 635 1.03 -9.83 42.35
N ASN A 636 2.07 -10.40 42.96
CA ASN A 636 3.32 -10.69 42.26
C ASN A 636 3.12 -11.64 41.05
N LYS A 637 2.15 -12.55 41.12
CA LYS A 637 1.92 -13.52 40.06
C LYS A 637 1.43 -12.86 38.76
N LEU A 638 0.75 -11.71 38.83
CA LEU A 638 0.32 -10.97 37.65
C LEU A 638 1.48 -10.29 36.93
N PHE A 639 2.58 -10.02 37.60
CA PHE A 639 3.70 -9.24 37.07
C PHE A 639 5.03 -10.01 37.12
N ASN A 640 4.97 -11.35 37.18
CA ASN A 640 6.14 -12.20 37.29
C ASN A 640 6.51 -12.90 35.98
N ASN A 641 5.74 -12.63 34.94
CA ASN A 641 5.91 -13.23 33.62
C ASN A 641 5.93 -14.77 33.64
N SER A 642 5.05 -15.33 34.43
CA SER A 642 4.70 -16.76 34.37
C SER A 642 3.23 -16.88 34.00
N ASP A 643 2.81 -18.05 33.49
CA ASP A 643 1.39 -18.32 33.26
C ASP A 643 0.58 -18.48 34.56
N ASP A 644 1.12 -18.01 35.68
CA ASP A 644 0.44 -17.97 36.97
C ASP A 644 -0.74 -16.99 36.91
N ILE A 645 -1.89 -17.49 37.24
CA ILE A 645 -3.13 -16.68 37.23
C ILE A 645 -3.37 -16.03 38.62
N ILE A 646 -4.08 -14.89 38.58
CA ILE A 646 -4.70 -14.32 39.79
C ILE A 646 -6.20 -14.17 39.60
N GLU A 647 -6.93 -14.42 40.67
CA GLU A 647 -8.40 -14.44 40.68
C GLU A 647 -8.93 -13.53 41.79
N PRO A 648 -9.98 -12.70 41.54
CA PRO A 648 -10.66 -11.97 42.61
C PRO A 648 -11.36 -12.91 43.55
N ALA A 649 -11.46 -12.56 44.84
CA ALA A 649 -12.34 -13.26 45.75
C ALA A 649 -13.82 -13.15 45.33
N ALA A 650 -14.66 -14.08 45.77
CA ALA A 650 -16.07 -14.11 45.47
C ALA A 650 -16.75 -12.75 45.74
N SER A 651 -17.56 -12.28 44.78
CA SER A 651 -18.29 -11.01 44.83
C SER A 651 -17.41 -9.76 45.11
N THR A 652 -16.16 -9.81 44.65
CA THR A 652 -15.21 -8.68 44.72
C THR A 652 -14.62 -8.32 43.36
N SER A 653 -13.88 -7.24 43.31
CA SER A 653 -13.11 -6.85 42.13
C SER A 653 -11.65 -6.58 42.52
N LEU A 654 -10.76 -6.83 41.55
CA LEU A 654 -9.38 -6.36 41.58
C LEU A 654 -9.27 -5.10 40.69
N THR A 655 -8.49 -4.15 41.16
CA THR A 655 -8.23 -2.92 40.43
C THR A 655 -6.74 -2.68 40.36
N PHE A 656 -6.24 -2.49 39.15
CA PHE A 656 -4.94 -1.90 38.84
C PHE A 656 -5.14 -0.40 38.64
N THR A 657 -4.34 0.44 39.29
CA THR A 657 -4.36 1.90 39.11
C THR A 657 -2.98 2.35 38.67
N THR A 658 -2.89 2.95 37.51
CA THR A 658 -1.60 3.41 36.94
C THR A 658 -0.92 4.37 37.92
N PRO A 659 0.30 4.07 38.42
CA PRO A 659 0.98 4.90 39.39
C PRO A 659 1.23 6.33 38.88
N GLY A 660 1.19 7.31 39.79
CA GLY A 660 1.47 8.71 39.44
C GLY A 660 2.85 8.90 38.81
N GLY A 661 2.92 9.68 37.76
CA GLY A 661 4.14 9.89 36.95
C GLY A 661 4.32 8.95 35.79
N TYR A 662 3.43 7.97 35.60
CA TYR A 662 3.39 7.08 34.42
C TYR A 662 2.25 7.47 33.48
N ALA A 663 2.48 7.31 32.18
CA ALA A 663 1.46 7.43 31.15
C ALA A 663 1.41 6.11 30.37
N LEU A 664 0.40 5.30 30.66
CA LEU A 664 0.12 4.10 29.87
C LEU A 664 -0.86 4.46 28.77
N SER A 665 -0.45 4.29 27.52
CA SER A 665 -1.30 4.54 26.34
C SER A 665 -0.99 3.52 25.23
N GLY A 666 -2.04 3.10 24.52
CA GLY A 666 -1.89 2.16 23.43
C GLY A 666 -2.92 1.05 23.42
N VAL A 667 -2.67 0.01 22.66
CA VAL A 667 -3.50 -1.20 22.61
C VAL A 667 -3.32 -1.97 23.92
N LEU A 668 -4.41 -2.14 24.66
CA LEU A 668 -4.43 -2.92 25.91
C LEU A 668 -4.82 -4.36 25.60
N GLU A 669 -3.99 -5.28 26.02
CA GLU A 669 -4.21 -6.72 25.92
C GLU A 669 -4.10 -7.35 27.31
N VAL A 670 -4.94 -8.33 27.58
CA VAL A 670 -4.95 -9.06 28.87
C VAL A 670 -5.03 -10.55 28.60
N HIS A 671 -4.14 -11.32 29.20
CA HIS A 671 -4.18 -12.77 29.12
C HIS A 671 -5.21 -13.29 30.14
N MET A 672 -6.33 -13.78 29.62
CA MET A 672 -7.48 -14.24 30.40
C MET A 672 -7.59 -15.75 30.40
N THR A 673 -7.92 -16.29 31.57
CA THR A 673 -8.25 -17.70 31.75
C THR A 673 -9.63 -17.83 32.40
N ARG A 674 -10.50 -18.67 31.81
CA ARG A 674 -11.82 -18.94 32.36
C ARG A 674 -12.01 -20.43 32.64
N GLY A 675 -12.56 -20.74 33.82
CA GLY A 675 -12.83 -22.12 34.27
C GLY A 675 -13.96 -22.83 33.52
N ALA A 676 -14.25 -24.04 33.89
CA ALA A 676 -15.31 -24.87 33.31
C ALA A 676 -16.71 -24.34 33.64
N ALA A 677 -17.65 -24.44 32.73
CA ALA A 677 -19.05 -24.09 32.96
C ALA A 677 -19.74 -25.13 33.86
N ALA A 678 -20.45 -24.69 34.89
CA ALA A 678 -21.30 -25.53 35.69
C ALA A 678 -22.81 -25.14 35.62
N SER A 679 -23.18 -23.90 35.33
CA SER A 679 -24.58 -23.47 35.11
C SER A 679 -24.63 -22.04 34.55
N SER A 680 -25.79 -21.62 34.00
CA SER A 680 -25.96 -20.30 33.37
C SER A 680 -25.55 -19.15 34.31
N PRO A 681 -24.67 -18.22 33.87
CA PRO A 681 -24.21 -17.13 34.71
C PRO A 681 -25.36 -16.14 35.00
N SER A 682 -25.49 -15.73 36.23
CA SER A 682 -26.44 -14.70 36.67
C SER A 682 -25.74 -13.48 37.24
N GLY A 683 -24.74 -12.93 36.53
CA GLY A 683 -24.02 -11.75 36.99
C GLY A 683 -23.40 -10.92 35.82
N ASN A 684 -23.33 -9.61 36.04
CA ASN A 684 -22.63 -8.69 35.13
C ASN A 684 -21.16 -8.63 35.50
N TYR A 685 -20.32 -9.21 34.66
CA TYR A 685 -18.89 -9.21 34.87
C TYR A 685 -18.24 -8.34 33.80
N ASP A 686 -18.04 -7.10 34.16
CA ASP A 686 -17.44 -6.16 33.22
C ASP A 686 -15.94 -6.03 33.50
N PHE A 687 -15.14 -6.24 32.47
CA PHE A 687 -13.78 -5.74 32.47
C PHE A 687 -13.84 -4.24 32.14
N LYS A 688 -13.37 -3.41 33.05
CA LYS A 688 -13.46 -1.95 32.92
C LYS A 688 -12.09 -1.32 32.77
N VAL A 689 -12.00 -0.35 31.85
CA VAL A 689 -10.84 0.54 31.71
C VAL A 689 -11.31 1.96 31.97
N ASN A 690 -10.65 2.66 32.88
CA ASN A 690 -11.01 4.03 33.30
C ASN A 690 -12.48 4.14 33.79
N GLY A 691 -12.97 3.10 34.41
CA GLY A 691 -14.36 3.01 34.92
C GLY A 691 -15.40 2.66 33.86
N THR A 692 -15.03 2.58 32.59
CA THR A 692 -15.95 2.21 31.47
C THR A 692 -15.83 0.71 31.18
N SER A 693 -16.96 0.02 31.05
CA SER A 693 -17.00 -1.37 30.61
C SER A 693 -16.52 -1.50 29.16
N VAL A 694 -15.48 -2.34 28.94
CA VAL A 694 -14.86 -2.55 27.64
C VAL A 694 -15.00 -3.98 27.15
N PHE A 695 -15.25 -4.93 28.05
CA PHE A 695 -15.38 -6.33 27.73
C PHE A 695 -16.32 -7.04 28.70
N ASP A 696 -17.32 -7.73 28.17
CA ASP A 696 -18.21 -8.62 28.92
C ASP A 696 -17.57 -10.02 28.94
N HIS A 697 -17.07 -10.46 30.10
CA HIS A 697 -16.38 -11.73 30.22
C HIS A 697 -17.26 -12.95 29.91
N ASN A 698 -18.59 -12.81 29.94
CA ASN A 698 -19.49 -13.90 29.52
C ASN A 698 -19.31 -14.27 28.04
N LYS A 699 -18.74 -13.35 27.24
CA LYS A 699 -18.36 -13.62 25.86
C LYS A 699 -17.02 -14.37 25.72
N PHE A 700 -16.23 -14.49 26.79
CA PHE A 700 -15.01 -15.28 26.77
C PHE A 700 -15.38 -16.78 26.98
N PRO A 701 -14.97 -17.67 26.07
CA PRO A 701 -15.39 -19.07 26.10
C PRO A 701 -14.95 -19.78 27.41
N TYR A 702 -15.77 -20.72 27.88
CA TYR A 702 -15.39 -21.57 29.02
C TYR A 702 -14.19 -22.47 28.65
N ASN A 703 -13.40 -22.82 29.63
CA ASN A 703 -12.16 -23.61 29.48
C ASN A 703 -11.19 -22.98 28.45
N SER A 704 -11.18 -21.66 28.37
CA SER A 704 -10.31 -20.94 27.45
C SER A 704 -9.21 -20.22 28.19
N ASN A 705 -8.05 -20.18 27.56
CA ASN A 705 -6.89 -19.42 27.95
C ASN A 705 -6.40 -18.67 26.71
N ALA A 706 -6.49 -17.34 26.70
CA ALA A 706 -6.11 -16.54 25.51
C ALA A 706 -5.82 -15.10 25.88
N ILE A 707 -4.99 -14.46 25.06
CA ILE A 707 -4.78 -13.00 25.10
C ILE A 707 -5.98 -12.33 24.42
N VAL A 708 -6.65 -11.45 25.17
CA VAL A 708 -7.81 -10.67 24.69
C VAL A 708 -7.37 -9.24 24.44
N ASN A 709 -7.54 -8.78 23.23
CA ASN A 709 -7.32 -7.39 22.85
C ASN A 709 -8.54 -6.56 23.25
N LEU A 710 -8.34 -5.60 24.14
CA LEU A 710 -9.40 -4.74 24.68
C LEU A 710 -9.52 -3.39 23.96
N GLY A 711 -8.67 -3.15 22.95
CA GLY A 711 -8.68 -1.94 22.12
C GLY A 711 -7.61 -0.91 22.51
N TYR A 712 -7.62 0.19 21.79
CA TYR A 712 -6.67 1.30 21.99
C TYR A 712 -7.21 2.32 23.02
N PHE A 713 -6.35 2.72 23.95
CA PHE A 713 -6.63 3.76 24.93
C PHE A 713 -5.55 4.85 24.89
N SER A 714 -5.95 6.08 24.72
CA SER A 714 -5.04 7.24 24.73
C SER A 714 -4.42 7.50 26.10
N ASN A 715 -5.09 7.03 27.16
CA ASN A 715 -4.61 7.08 28.55
C ASN A 715 -5.30 5.97 29.36
N ILE A 716 -4.52 5.11 30.01
CA ILE A 716 -5.00 4.04 30.90
C ILE A 716 -4.70 4.46 32.33
N THR A 717 -5.71 4.89 33.06
CA THR A 717 -5.58 5.30 34.47
C THR A 717 -5.96 4.19 35.42
N SER A 718 -6.86 3.28 35.02
CA SER A 718 -7.24 2.11 35.84
C SER A 718 -7.75 0.97 34.96
N ILE A 719 -7.53 -0.24 35.44
CA ILE A 719 -8.06 -1.49 34.90
C ILE A 719 -8.74 -2.24 36.05
N GLN A 720 -9.98 -2.65 35.89
CA GLN A 720 -10.76 -3.34 36.88
C GLN A 720 -11.44 -4.56 36.32
N TRP A 721 -11.40 -5.67 37.04
CA TRP A 721 -12.17 -6.88 36.73
C TRP A 721 -12.68 -7.51 38.03
N GLY A 722 -13.80 -8.18 37.94
CA GLY A 722 -14.48 -8.75 39.11
C GLY A 722 -14.77 -10.23 38.98
N ASN A 723 -15.13 -10.85 40.06
CA ASN A 723 -15.66 -12.19 40.14
C ASN A 723 -16.99 -12.14 40.94
N ASP A 724 -18.12 -12.42 40.26
CA ASP A 724 -19.42 -12.49 40.90
C ASP A 724 -19.73 -13.97 41.20
N TYR A 725 -19.07 -14.49 42.17
CA TYR A 725 -19.23 -15.86 42.62
C TYR A 725 -20.56 -16.02 43.34
N ASN A 726 -21.55 -16.58 42.65
CA ASN A 726 -22.85 -16.90 43.26
C ASN A 726 -22.93 -18.38 43.73
N GLY A 727 -21.87 -18.87 44.36
CA GLY A 727 -21.81 -20.20 44.96
C GLY A 727 -21.31 -21.34 44.05
N ASP A 728 -20.94 -21.05 42.81
CA ASP A 728 -20.44 -22.06 41.89
C ASP A 728 -18.90 -21.95 41.76
N SER A 729 -18.19 -22.92 42.30
CA SER A 729 -16.72 -22.96 42.38
C SER A 729 -16.02 -23.08 41.03
N ASN A 730 -16.74 -23.19 39.91
CA ASN A 730 -16.18 -23.44 38.58
C ASN A 730 -16.32 -22.28 37.63
N ASN A 731 -17.01 -21.19 38.00
CA ASN A 731 -17.20 -20.01 37.11
C ASN A 731 -16.36 -18.82 37.54
N TRP A 732 -15.09 -18.84 37.25
CA TRP A 732 -14.12 -17.80 37.62
C TRP A 732 -13.41 -17.24 36.40
N LEU A 733 -13.06 -15.96 36.45
CA LEU A 733 -12.18 -15.28 35.51
C LEU A 733 -10.90 -14.89 36.23
N ALA A 734 -9.80 -15.43 35.76
CA ALA A 734 -8.47 -15.07 36.22
C ALA A 734 -7.67 -14.40 35.10
N ILE A 735 -6.68 -13.62 35.46
CA ILE A 735 -5.71 -13.08 34.53
C ILE A 735 -4.29 -13.44 34.93
N SER A 736 -3.40 -13.60 33.94
CA SER A 736 -1.99 -13.93 34.15
C SER A 736 -1.05 -12.82 33.76
N ASP A 737 -1.42 -11.94 32.80
CA ASP A 737 -0.62 -10.78 32.45
C ASP A 737 -1.45 -9.63 31.89
N ILE A 738 -0.86 -8.44 31.93
CA ILE A 738 -1.38 -7.20 31.31
C ILE A 738 -0.33 -6.69 30.35
N ARG A 739 -0.72 -6.43 29.10
CA ARG A 739 0.15 -5.91 28.05
C ARG A 739 -0.38 -4.62 27.49
N VAL A 740 0.51 -3.69 27.19
CA VAL A 740 0.19 -2.45 26.50
C VAL A 740 1.11 -2.33 25.29
N ASN A 741 0.55 -2.22 24.09
CA ASN A 741 1.27 -2.30 22.82
C ASN A 741 2.14 -3.58 22.69
N GLY A 742 1.60 -4.72 23.13
CA GLY A 742 2.30 -6.00 23.13
C GLY A 742 3.40 -6.14 24.20
N LYS A 743 3.66 -5.13 25.03
CA LYS A 743 4.66 -5.16 26.12
C LYS A 743 3.98 -5.48 27.43
N GLU A 744 4.45 -6.52 28.09
CA GLU A 744 3.95 -6.96 29.38
C GLU A 744 4.40 -6.02 30.51
N LEU A 745 3.53 -5.77 31.48
CA LEU A 745 3.89 -5.07 32.71
C LEU A 745 4.58 -6.07 33.66
N VAL A 746 5.85 -5.85 33.96
CA VAL A 746 6.65 -6.73 34.83
C VAL A 746 7.36 -5.93 35.92
N ASP A 747 7.38 -6.45 37.16
CA ASP A 747 8.09 -5.80 38.26
C ASP A 747 9.61 -5.86 38.12
N ASP A 748 10.32 -4.88 38.69
CA ASP A 748 11.77 -4.69 38.59
C ASP A 748 12.62 -5.77 39.29
N ASP A 749 12.04 -6.59 40.13
CA ASP A 749 12.68 -7.71 40.79
C ASP A 749 12.49 -9.05 40.08
N ILE A 750 11.91 -9.04 38.90
CA ILE A 750 11.64 -10.24 38.12
C ILE A 750 12.27 -10.10 36.72
N THR A 751 12.95 -11.14 36.27
CA THR A 751 13.42 -11.23 34.89
C THR A 751 12.27 -11.74 34.03
N PRO A 752 11.74 -10.92 33.09
CA PRO A 752 10.66 -11.34 32.20
C PRO A 752 11.08 -12.51 31.29
N ALA A 753 10.17 -13.47 31.00
CA ALA A 753 10.49 -14.63 30.16
C ALA A 753 10.97 -14.23 28.76
N ASN A 754 10.44 -13.14 28.23
CA ASN A 754 10.83 -12.58 26.91
C ASN A 754 11.98 -11.58 27.00
N SER A 755 12.68 -11.51 28.15
CA SER A 755 13.88 -10.69 28.28
C SER A 755 15.00 -11.21 27.40
N PRO A 756 15.84 -10.31 26.83
CA PRO A 756 17.04 -10.73 26.16
C PRO A 756 17.94 -11.48 27.11
N THR A 757 18.44 -12.65 26.72
CA THR A 757 19.43 -13.41 27.51
C THR A 757 20.84 -12.87 27.34
N ASP A 758 21.07 -12.15 26.23
CA ASP A 758 22.34 -11.49 25.95
C ASP A 758 22.15 -10.01 25.68
N ALA A 759 23.17 -9.23 26.07
CA ALA A 759 23.16 -7.80 25.78
C ALA A 759 23.28 -7.53 24.28
N SER A 760 22.65 -6.44 23.85
CA SER A 760 22.72 -5.98 22.48
C SER A 760 22.80 -4.46 22.40
N VAL A 761 23.25 -3.96 21.25
CA VAL A 761 23.14 -2.54 20.89
C VAL A 761 22.22 -2.45 19.67
N ALA A 762 21.11 -1.78 19.82
CA ALA A 762 20.12 -1.61 18.76
C ALA A 762 20.00 -0.14 18.36
N ARG A 763 19.90 0.11 17.07
CA ARG A 763 19.48 1.37 16.48
C ARG A 763 18.16 1.11 15.74
N ALA A 764 17.08 1.72 16.22
CA ALA A 764 15.74 1.35 15.77
C ALA A 764 14.89 2.57 15.38
N ASN A 765 14.30 2.51 14.20
CA ASN A 765 13.23 3.39 13.75
C ASN A 765 11.89 2.68 13.94
N GLN A 766 11.26 2.90 15.07
CA GLN A 766 9.99 2.25 15.40
C GLN A 766 8.86 2.67 14.46
N THR A 767 8.91 3.89 13.93
CA THR A 767 7.94 4.41 12.96
C THR A 767 8.05 3.67 11.63
N ALA A 768 9.27 3.48 11.12
CA ALA A 768 9.53 2.78 9.86
C ALA A 768 9.56 1.25 10.00
N GLY A 769 9.63 0.71 11.21
CA GLY A 769 9.70 -0.73 11.46
C GLY A 769 11.03 -1.36 11.07
N PHE A 770 12.15 -0.63 11.22
CA PHE A 770 13.49 -1.11 10.88
C PHE A 770 14.48 -0.91 12.02
N SER A 771 15.31 -1.92 12.29
CA SER A 771 16.35 -1.86 13.32
C SER A 771 17.62 -2.56 12.86
N VAL A 772 18.78 -2.00 13.25
CA VAL A 772 20.12 -2.63 13.15
C VAL A 772 20.55 -2.99 14.55
N VAL A 773 20.97 -4.25 14.76
CA VAL A 773 21.28 -4.80 16.08
C VAL A 773 22.61 -5.52 16.06
N THR A 774 23.52 -5.17 16.98
CA THR A 774 24.76 -5.94 17.23
C THR A 774 24.68 -6.66 18.59
N PHE A 775 25.21 -7.89 18.64
CA PHE A 775 25.15 -8.73 19.82
C PHE A 775 26.23 -9.82 19.79
N THR A 776 26.57 -10.34 20.98
CA THR A 776 27.52 -11.44 21.16
C THR A 776 26.85 -12.54 21.97
N PRO A 777 26.33 -13.63 21.32
CA PRO A 777 25.59 -14.66 22.02
C PRO A 777 26.51 -15.52 22.93
N GLY A 778 26.12 -15.68 24.21
CA GLY A 778 26.86 -16.51 25.17
C GLY A 778 26.62 -18.02 25.01
N GLY A 779 25.97 -18.48 23.95
CA GLY A 779 25.66 -19.89 23.67
C GLY A 779 24.53 -20.08 22.66
N THR A 780 23.94 -21.26 22.65
CA THR A 780 22.79 -21.61 21.79
C THR A 780 21.47 -21.15 22.40
N ASN A 781 20.43 -21.00 21.56
CA ASN A 781 19.06 -20.62 21.97
C ASN A 781 19.02 -19.31 22.79
N ARG A 782 19.68 -18.27 22.28
CA ARG A 782 19.79 -16.96 22.95
C ARG A 782 18.77 -15.96 22.43
N THR A 783 18.18 -15.19 23.32
CA THR A 783 17.24 -14.11 22.97
C THR A 783 17.94 -12.77 22.98
N ILE A 784 17.69 -11.97 21.94
CA ILE A 784 18.38 -10.72 21.62
C ILE A 784 17.36 -9.60 21.51
N GLY A 785 17.58 -8.50 22.22
CA GLY A 785 16.72 -7.31 22.15
C GLY A 785 16.90 -6.54 20.85
N HIS A 786 15.79 -6.08 20.21
CA HIS A 786 15.84 -5.39 18.90
C HIS A 786 15.27 -3.96 18.88
N ASN A 787 14.66 -3.50 19.95
CA ASN A 787 14.13 -2.13 20.13
C ASN A 787 13.07 -1.64 19.12
N LEU A 788 12.42 -2.52 18.35
CA LEU A 788 11.35 -2.11 17.43
C LEU A 788 10.03 -1.79 18.13
N GLY A 789 9.80 -2.39 19.29
CA GLY A 789 8.55 -2.25 20.04
C GLY A 789 7.34 -2.92 19.38
N THR A 790 7.57 -3.73 18.34
CA THR A 790 6.56 -4.51 17.61
C THR A 790 7.18 -5.82 17.14
N LEU A 791 6.35 -6.81 16.82
CA LEU A 791 6.77 -8.14 16.39
C LEU A 791 7.59 -8.06 15.09
N PRO A 792 8.82 -8.58 15.04
CA PRO A 792 9.57 -8.71 13.79
C PRO A 792 8.91 -9.70 12.83
N GLU A 793 8.85 -9.33 11.55
CA GLU A 793 8.32 -10.18 10.50
C GLU A 793 9.39 -10.73 9.58
N ALA A 794 10.56 -10.05 9.50
CA ALA A 794 11.76 -10.58 8.88
C ALA A 794 13.01 -10.20 9.69
N VAL A 795 13.97 -11.13 9.78
CA VAL A 795 15.26 -10.93 10.44
C VAL A 795 16.36 -11.50 9.56
N ILE A 796 17.32 -10.66 9.19
CA ILE A 796 18.56 -11.06 8.51
C ILE A 796 19.66 -10.99 9.55
N TYR A 797 20.46 -12.06 9.77
CA TYR A 797 21.60 -11.94 10.66
C TYR A 797 22.85 -12.64 10.13
N LYS A 798 24.02 -12.15 10.56
CA LYS A 798 25.34 -12.59 10.11
C LYS A 798 26.34 -12.61 11.27
N ASN A 799 27.10 -13.70 11.37
CA ASN A 799 28.31 -13.79 12.18
C ASN A 799 29.39 -12.85 11.59
N ARG A 800 29.97 -12.01 12.43
CA ARG A 800 30.97 -11.00 12.03
C ARG A 800 32.38 -11.56 12.01
N ASP A 801 32.71 -12.50 12.92
CA ASP A 801 34.06 -13.00 13.15
C ASP A 801 34.44 -14.13 12.18
N THR A 802 33.46 -14.88 11.71
CA THR A 802 33.70 -16.03 10.84
C THR A 802 32.98 -15.92 9.51
N SER A 803 33.58 -16.56 8.49
CA SER A 803 32.90 -16.75 7.20
C SER A 803 31.66 -17.66 7.39
N GLY A 804 30.60 -17.37 6.70
CA GLY A 804 29.35 -18.14 6.77
C GLY A 804 28.21 -17.48 6.07
N LYS A 805 27.13 -18.24 5.91
CA LYS A 805 25.92 -17.76 5.25
C LYS A 805 25.19 -16.72 6.10
N TRP A 806 24.54 -15.75 5.47
CA TRP A 806 23.60 -14.83 6.11
C TRP A 806 22.26 -15.55 6.32
N ARG A 807 21.75 -15.59 7.53
CA ARG A 807 20.49 -16.23 7.89
C ARG A 807 19.34 -15.29 7.66
N PHE A 808 18.23 -15.82 7.13
CA PHE A 808 17.02 -15.05 6.87
C PHE A 808 15.82 -15.77 7.45
N TYR A 809 15.17 -15.12 8.42
CA TYR A 809 13.86 -15.47 8.95
C TYR A 809 12.79 -14.63 8.25
N HIS A 810 11.64 -15.25 8.00
CA HIS A 810 10.44 -14.59 7.50
C HIS A 810 9.21 -15.22 8.16
N LYS A 811 8.20 -14.39 8.55
CA LYS A 811 7.00 -14.85 9.26
C LYS A 811 6.28 -16.01 8.52
N ASP A 812 6.16 -15.92 7.19
CA ASP A 812 5.44 -16.89 6.38
C ASP A 812 6.25 -18.17 6.10
N LEU A 813 7.56 -18.15 6.38
CA LEU A 813 8.41 -19.33 6.43
C LEU A 813 8.29 -20.07 7.77
N GLY A 814 7.99 -19.32 8.82
CA GLY A 814 7.87 -19.81 10.19
C GLY A 814 9.20 -20.09 10.88
N ASN A 815 9.11 -20.45 12.16
CA ASN A 815 10.27 -20.64 13.04
C ASN A 815 11.04 -21.96 12.80
N ALA A 816 10.47 -22.88 12.03
CA ALA A 816 11.07 -24.18 11.76
C ALA A 816 12.07 -24.19 10.60
N LYS A 817 12.11 -23.12 9.81
CA LYS A 817 12.87 -23.01 8.57
C LYS A 817 13.65 -21.70 8.50
N THR A 818 14.64 -21.64 7.64
CA THR A 818 15.44 -20.47 7.29
C THR A 818 15.75 -20.45 5.80
N LEU A 819 15.97 -19.28 5.25
CA LEU A 819 16.65 -19.08 3.98
C LEU A 819 18.02 -18.47 4.24
N PHE A 820 18.82 -18.37 3.19
CA PHE A 820 20.10 -17.70 3.23
C PHE A 820 20.09 -16.50 2.29
N PHE A 821 20.35 -15.31 2.84
CA PHE A 821 20.22 -14.05 2.11
C PHE A 821 21.26 -13.86 1.00
N ASN A 822 22.35 -14.62 1.08
CA ASN A 822 23.48 -14.57 0.14
C ASN A 822 23.66 -15.86 -0.66
N THR A 823 22.64 -16.72 -0.78
CA THR A 823 22.65 -17.92 -1.63
C THR A 823 21.31 -18.12 -2.31
N ASN A 824 21.31 -18.86 -3.42
CA ASN A 824 20.10 -19.22 -4.18
C ASN A 824 19.37 -20.46 -3.65
N GLU A 825 19.80 -21.02 -2.53
CA GLU A 825 19.22 -22.25 -1.96
C GLU A 825 17.74 -22.06 -1.58
N SER A 826 16.99 -23.14 -1.61
CA SER A 826 15.64 -23.23 -1.08
C SER A 826 15.63 -23.22 0.46
N GLU A 827 14.43 -23.18 1.04
CA GLU A 827 14.24 -23.23 2.49
C GLU A 827 14.95 -24.42 3.15
N SER A 828 15.54 -24.17 4.32
CA SER A 828 16.34 -25.15 5.07
C SER A 828 15.81 -25.31 6.48
N THR A 829 15.94 -26.51 7.05
CA THR A 829 15.65 -26.82 8.46
C THR A 829 16.89 -26.67 9.37
N SER A 830 17.93 -25.91 8.95
CA SER A 830 19.13 -25.68 9.74
C SER A 830 18.79 -25.25 11.17
N THR A 831 19.53 -25.75 12.14
CA THR A 831 19.38 -25.38 13.57
C THR A 831 19.89 -23.97 13.87
N ASP A 832 20.75 -23.45 13.00
CA ASP A 832 21.22 -22.06 13.04
C ASP A 832 20.20 -21.17 12.32
N ARG A 833 19.16 -20.77 13.04
CA ARG A 833 18.04 -19.95 12.54
C ARG A 833 17.38 -19.16 13.68
N VAL A 834 16.52 -18.21 13.32
CA VAL A 834 15.63 -17.58 14.28
C VAL A 834 14.52 -18.58 14.66
N THR A 835 14.40 -18.91 15.94
CA THR A 835 13.48 -19.92 16.45
C THR A 835 12.25 -19.32 17.12
N GLU A 836 12.30 -18.03 17.46
CA GLU A 836 11.20 -17.32 18.13
C GLU A 836 11.36 -15.82 17.91
N VAL A 837 10.24 -15.10 17.79
CA VAL A 837 10.18 -13.64 17.73
C VAL A 837 9.09 -13.12 18.66
N THR A 838 9.38 -12.03 19.36
CA THR A 838 8.43 -11.30 20.22
C THR A 838 8.49 -9.81 19.90
N ALA A 839 7.65 -8.98 20.50
CA ALA A 839 7.71 -7.52 20.31
C ALA A 839 9.00 -6.89 20.88
N ALA A 840 9.72 -7.58 21.75
CA ALA A 840 10.96 -7.10 22.38
C ALA A 840 12.22 -7.80 21.87
N THR A 841 12.12 -9.09 21.50
CA THR A 841 13.29 -9.93 21.21
C THR A 841 13.09 -10.83 19.99
N PHE A 842 14.21 -11.29 19.42
CA PHE A 842 14.26 -12.48 18.58
C PHE A 842 15.24 -13.50 19.17
N LYS A 843 14.99 -14.79 18.92
CA LYS A 843 15.79 -15.86 19.47
C LYS A 843 16.59 -16.56 18.36
N VAL A 844 17.90 -16.60 18.52
CA VAL A 844 18.80 -17.33 17.62
C VAL A 844 19.06 -18.74 18.16
N GLY A 845 19.04 -19.74 17.27
CA GLY A 845 19.21 -21.15 17.60
C GLY A 845 20.68 -21.54 17.85
N ALA A 846 21.20 -22.44 17.02
CA ALA A 846 22.59 -22.90 17.13
C ALA A 846 23.55 -21.86 16.50
N VAL A 847 24.03 -20.90 17.30
CA VAL A 847 25.03 -19.91 16.88
C VAL A 847 26.38 -20.23 17.53
N VAL A 848 27.48 -19.72 16.96
CA VAL A 848 28.81 -19.83 17.58
C VAL A 848 28.84 -18.94 18.80
N SER A 849 29.18 -19.53 19.94
CA SER A 849 29.26 -18.82 21.22
C SER A 849 30.44 -17.84 21.23
N ASN A 850 30.18 -16.63 21.73
CA ASN A 850 31.13 -15.53 21.86
C ASN A 850 31.64 -14.90 20.55
N ASP A 851 31.09 -15.28 19.37
CA ASP A 851 31.34 -14.54 18.15
C ASP A 851 30.40 -13.34 18.07
N ASP A 852 30.87 -12.23 17.52
CA ASP A 852 30.07 -11.05 17.29
C ASP A 852 29.11 -11.27 16.12
N HIS A 853 27.90 -10.76 16.25
CA HIS A 853 26.83 -10.83 15.23
C HIS A 853 26.24 -9.45 14.94
N VAL A 854 25.66 -9.31 13.76
CA VAL A 854 24.79 -8.21 13.39
C VAL A 854 23.46 -8.75 12.83
N ALA A 855 22.36 -8.07 13.15
CA ALA A 855 21.05 -8.37 12.59
C ALA A 855 20.38 -7.11 12.05
N TYR A 856 19.62 -7.28 10.94
CA TYR A 856 18.74 -6.29 10.33
C TYR A 856 17.33 -6.79 10.46
N VAL A 857 16.49 -6.06 11.16
CA VAL A 857 15.18 -6.50 11.66
C VAL A 857 14.10 -5.64 11.05
N PHE A 858 13.09 -6.28 10.44
CA PHE A 858 11.99 -5.61 9.75
C PHE A 858 10.65 -5.99 10.37
N ALA A 859 9.76 -5.02 10.46
CA ALA A 859 8.35 -5.20 10.78
C ALA A 859 7.49 -4.42 9.78
N SER A 860 6.38 -4.99 9.36
CA SER A 860 5.43 -4.30 8.49
C SER A 860 4.88 -3.04 9.17
N LYS A 861 4.70 -2.00 8.36
CA LYS A 861 4.07 -0.73 8.75
C LYS A 861 3.05 -0.35 7.70
N PRO A 862 1.78 -0.18 8.07
CA PRO A 862 0.72 0.15 7.13
C PRO A 862 1.09 1.33 6.23
N GLY A 863 0.93 1.16 4.93
CA GLY A 863 1.24 2.17 3.93
C GLY A 863 2.72 2.42 3.65
N TYR A 864 3.67 1.76 4.34
CA TYR A 864 5.10 2.00 4.14
C TYR A 864 5.94 0.75 3.92
N CYS A 865 5.87 -0.23 4.78
CA CYS A 865 6.66 -1.46 4.67
C CYS A 865 5.74 -2.68 4.76
N LEU A 866 5.90 -3.62 3.86
CA LEU A 866 5.20 -4.91 3.91
C LEU A 866 6.20 -6.05 3.76
N VAL A 867 6.21 -6.92 4.77
CA VAL A 867 6.84 -8.25 4.74
C VAL A 867 5.76 -9.25 4.43
N GLY A 868 5.83 -9.91 3.27
CA GLY A 868 4.74 -10.75 2.79
C GLY A 868 5.19 -11.88 1.88
N SER A 869 4.21 -12.64 1.41
CA SER A 869 4.41 -13.76 0.50
C SER A 869 3.33 -13.81 -0.58
N TYR A 870 3.62 -14.50 -1.66
CA TYR A 870 2.65 -14.83 -2.70
C TYR A 870 2.97 -16.19 -3.34
N GLU A 871 1.97 -16.76 -4.00
CA GLU A 871 2.10 -17.97 -4.83
C GLU A 871 2.05 -17.57 -6.31
N GLY A 872 2.98 -18.09 -7.11
CA GLY A 872 3.05 -17.84 -8.54
C GLY A 872 1.97 -18.60 -9.33
N ASN A 873 1.61 -18.11 -10.52
CA ASN A 873 0.63 -18.72 -11.42
C ASN A 873 1.22 -19.23 -12.75
N GLY A 874 2.51 -19.08 -12.98
CA GLY A 874 3.20 -19.55 -14.19
C GLY A 874 2.83 -18.81 -15.48
N LEU A 875 2.02 -17.76 -15.42
CA LEU A 875 1.53 -17.03 -16.59
C LEU A 875 2.32 -15.74 -16.83
N SER A 876 2.37 -15.30 -18.08
CA SER A 876 2.94 -13.97 -18.41
C SER A 876 2.10 -12.82 -17.86
N ASP A 877 0.79 -12.98 -17.75
CA ASP A 877 -0.08 -12.14 -16.94
C ASP A 877 -0.13 -12.72 -15.53
N GLY A 878 0.94 -12.47 -14.78
CA GLY A 878 1.23 -13.06 -13.49
C GLY A 878 0.34 -12.56 -12.35
N VAL A 879 0.69 -12.94 -11.13
CA VAL A 879 -0.08 -12.59 -9.95
C VAL A 879 0.02 -11.10 -9.64
N TYR A 880 -1.06 -10.54 -9.12
CA TYR A 880 -1.09 -9.22 -8.47
C TYR A 880 -0.87 -9.40 -6.97
N VAL A 881 -0.03 -8.55 -6.39
CA VAL A 881 0.27 -8.51 -4.96
C VAL A 881 -0.07 -7.13 -4.41
N HIS A 882 -1.04 -7.07 -3.51
CA HIS A 882 -1.42 -5.83 -2.84
C HIS A 882 -0.42 -5.51 -1.73
N THR A 883 0.12 -4.30 -1.72
CA THR A 883 1.00 -3.80 -0.65
C THR A 883 0.38 -2.67 0.15
N GLY A 884 -0.66 -2.01 -0.39
CA GLY A 884 -1.26 -0.81 0.18
C GLY A 884 -0.46 0.47 -0.13
N PHE A 885 0.51 0.39 -1.05
CA PHE A 885 1.35 1.49 -1.53
C PHE A 885 2.02 1.12 -2.86
N ARG A 886 2.54 2.14 -3.56
CA ARG A 886 3.44 1.91 -4.68
C ARG A 886 4.83 1.55 -4.15
N PRO A 887 5.40 0.39 -4.54
CA PRO A 887 6.75 0.03 -4.10
C PRO A 887 7.82 0.98 -4.64
N ALA A 888 8.69 1.50 -3.77
CA ALA A 888 9.99 2.04 -4.12
C ALA A 888 10.96 0.89 -4.44
N VAL A 889 10.84 -0.21 -3.67
CA VAL A 889 11.66 -1.40 -3.82
C VAL A 889 10.86 -2.66 -3.48
N VAL A 890 11.15 -3.73 -4.20
CA VAL A 890 10.73 -5.11 -3.86
C VAL A 890 11.96 -6.00 -3.84
N ILE A 891 12.28 -6.53 -2.66
CA ILE A 891 13.29 -7.57 -2.43
C ILE A 891 12.55 -8.89 -2.35
N GLN A 892 12.87 -9.86 -3.18
CA GLN A 892 12.12 -11.13 -3.19
C GLN A 892 12.98 -12.36 -3.42
N LYS A 893 12.47 -13.51 -2.99
CA LYS A 893 13.12 -14.82 -3.09
C LYS A 893 12.08 -15.92 -3.23
N ARG A 894 12.34 -16.88 -4.13
CA ARG A 894 11.61 -18.16 -4.14
C ARG A 894 12.05 -19.01 -2.94
N SER A 895 11.09 -19.55 -2.17
CA SER A 895 11.36 -20.32 -0.94
C SER A 895 11.32 -21.83 -1.13
N ASP A 896 10.41 -22.34 -1.93
CA ASP A 896 10.15 -23.78 -2.13
C ASP A 896 11.14 -24.48 -3.08
N SER A 897 11.94 -23.71 -3.81
CA SER A 897 12.94 -24.22 -4.75
C SER A 897 14.16 -23.32 -4.78
N THR A 898 15.22 -23.75 -5.47
CA THR A 898 16.35 -22.86 -5.77
C THR A 898 15.88 -21.68 -6.62
N GLY A 899 16.43 -20.51 -6.38
CA GLY A 899 16.12 -19.29 -7.11
C GLY A 899 16.98 -18.15 -6.56
N GLU A 900 17.21 -17.15 -7.37
CA GLU A 900 18.02 -15.99 -7.01
C GLU A 900 17.22 -15.01 -6.14
N TRP A 901 17.93 -14.26 -5.29
CA TRP A 901 17.38 -13.04 -4.70
C TRP A 901 17.32 -11.95 -5.77
N THR A 902 16.22 -11.24 -5.86
CA THR A 902 16.06 -10.14 -6.81
C THR A 902 15.63 -8.87 -6.10
N ILE A 903 16.26 -7.75 -6.47
CA ILE A 903 15.88 -6.40 -6.02
C ILE A 903 15.46 -5.61 -7.25
N HIS A 904 14.18 -5.21 -7.28
CA HIS A 904 13.63 -4.28 -8.27
C HIS A 904 13.28 -2.98 -7.56
N ASP A 905 13.51 -1.84 -8.21
CA ASP A 905 13.17 -0.53 -7.64
C ASP A 905 12.67 0.45 -8.72
N SER A 906 11.92 1.44 -8.27
CA SER A 906 11.33 2.46 -9.13
C SER A 906 12.32 3.58 -9.50
N THR A 907 13.49 3.64 -8.88
CA THR A 907 14.49 4.67 -9.18
C THR A 907 15.29 4.33 -10.43
N ARG A 908 15.63 3.06 -10.62
CA ARG A 908 16.31 2.58 -11.84
C ARG A 908 15.36 2.57 -13.04
N GLU A 909 14.09 2.29 -12.81
CA GLU A 909 13.02 2.32 -13.83
C GLU A 909 11.77 2.97 -13.23
N PRO A 910 11.60 4.29 -13.39
CA PRO A 910 10.48 5.00 -12.77
C PRO A 910 9.12 4.74 -13.45
N GLY A 911 9.13 4.19 -14.65
CA GLY A 911 7.92 3.82 -15.40
C GLY A 911 7.77 2.30 -15.52
N ASN A 912 6.56 1.83 -15.76
CA ASN A 912 6.26 0.42 -16.01
C ASN A 912 6.62 0.04 -17.47
N ASP A 913 7.01 -1.21 -17.71
CA ASP A 913 7.22 -2.30 -16.76
C ASP A 913 8.64 -2.28 -16.19
N VAL A 914 8.78 -2.58 -14.91
CA VAL A 914 10.08 -2.64 -14.22
C VAL A 914 10.72 -4.01 -14.46
N GLY A 915 11.86 -4.03 -15.14
CA GLY A 915 12.60 -5.26 -15.51
C GLY A 915 14.02 -5.32 -14.96
N LYS A 916 14.61 -4.16 -14.60
CA LYS A 916 15.98 -4.10 -14.09
C LYS A 916 16.07 -4.57 -12.65
N TYR A 917 17.01 -5.51 -12.39
CA TYR A 917 17.24 -6.02 -11.06
C TYR A 917 18.72 -6.35 -10.80
N VAL A 918 19.06 -6.39 -9.53
CA VAL A 918 20.32 -6.97 -9.02
C VAL A 918 19.98 -8.03 -7.98
N GLY A 919 20.88 -9.00 -7.78
CA GLY A 919 20.69 -10.07 -6.79
C GLY A 919 21.70 -10.02 -5.66
N PHE A 920 21.34 -10.48 -4.47
CA PHE A 920 22.23 -10.52 -3.31
C PHE A 920 23.20 -11.72 -3.31
N ASP A 921 22.89 -12.77 -4.04
CA ASP A 921 23.55 -14.07 -4.03
C ASP A 921 24.49 -14.29 -5.22
N TYR A 922 24.72 -13.28 -6.04
CA TYR A 922 25.65 -13.33 -7.16
C TYR A 922 26.21 -11.95 -7.50
N ASN A 923 27.36 -11.93 -8.20
CA ASN A 923 28.11 -10.71 -8.51
C ASN A 923 27.91 -10.17 -9.93
N THR A 924 27.00 -10.72 -10.73
CA THR A 924 26.75 -10.25 -12.10
C THR A 924 26.33 -8.77 -12.12
N SER A 925 26.55 -8.11 -13.25
CA SER A 925 26.02 -6.78 -13.51
C SER A 925 24.49 -6.77 -13.43
N GLU A 926 23.88 -5.58 -13.49
CA GLU A 926 22.41 -5.42 -13.56
C GLU A 926 21.82 -6.28 -14.67
N GLN A 927 20.77 -7.01 -14.36
CA GLN A 927 20.02 -7.86 -15.28
C GLN A 927 18.74 -7.14 -15.71
N ASP A 928 18.19 -7.54 -16.85
CA ASP A 928 16.89 -7.09 -17.35
C ASP A 928 15.99 -8.31 -17.58
N GLY A 929 14.91 -8.41 -16.88
CA GLY A 929 13.97 -9.54 -16.89
C GLY A 929 13.09 -9.56 -15.67
N ASN A 930 12.40 -10.68 -15.43
CA ASN A 930 11.51 -10.81 -14.27
C ASN A 930 10.52 -9.64 -14.12
N ARG A 931 9.96 -9.18 -15.24
CA ARG A 931 9.20 -7.95 -15.41
C ARG A 931 7.96 -7.89 -14.53
N ARG A 932 7.68 -6.70 -14.04
CA ARG A 932 6.50 -6.38 -13.22
C ARG A 932 6.04 -4.94 -13.42
N ASP A 933 4.79 -4.69 -13.17
CA ASP A 933 4.27 -3.34 -13.01
C ASP A 933 4.30 -2.97 -11.53
N PHE A 934 4.87 -1.81 -11.18
CA PHE A 934 4.66 -1.16 -9.88
C PHE A 934 3.42 -0.29 -10.00
N LEU A 935 2.39 -0.66 -9.25
CA LEU A 935 1.09 0.00 -9.23
C LEU A 935 0.95 0.84 -7.96
N SER A 936 0.04 1.78 -7.95
CA SER A 936 -0.19 2.71 -6.82
C SER A 936 -0.47 2.00 -5.48
N ASN A 937 -0.96 0.76 -5.51
CA ASN A 937 -1.35 -0.02 -4.33
C ASN A 937 -0.70 -1.41 -4.25
N GLY A 938 0.32 -1.69 -5.09
CA GLY A 938 0.99 -2.99 -5.12
C GLY A 938 1.86 -3.20 -6.35
N PHE A 939 2.09 -4.46 -6.69
CA PHE A 939 2.79 -4.83 -7.93
C PHE A 939 2.13 -6.03 -8.62
N LYS A 940 2.29 -6.09 -9.93
CA LYS A 940 1.80 -7.21 -10.75
C LYS A 940 2.94 -7.79 -11.58
N LEU A 941 3.13 -9.09 -11.52
CA LEU A 941 4.14 -9.77 -12.33
C LEU A 941 3.71 -9.80 -13.80
N ARG A 942 4.67 -9.59 -14.71
CA ARG A 942 4.49 -9.59 -16.16
C ARG A 942 5.41 -10.61 -16.84
N THR A 943 5.62 -11.73 -16.19
CA THR A 943 6.49 -12.80 -16.65
C THR A 943 6.04 -14.16 -16.11
N SER A 944 6.29 -15.21 -16.88
CA SER A 944 6.16 -16.62 -16.45
C SER A 944 7.46 -17.19 -15.87
N SER A 945 8.51 -16.35 -15.66
CA SER A 945 9.80 -16.78 -15.15
C SER A 945 9.68 -17.52 -13.81
N ALA A 946 10.22 -18.73 -13.74
CA ALA A 946 10.18 -19.54 -12.52
C ALA A 946 10.96 -18.94 -11.34
N GLY A 947 11.86 -17.99 -11.59
CA GLY A 947 12.56 -17.23 -10.55
C GLY A 947 11.63 -16.36 -9.70
N VAL A 948 10.51 -15.91 -10.29
CA VAL A 948 9.55 -14.99 -9.63
C VAL A 948 8.08 -15.40 -9.77
N ASN A 949 7.70 -16.34 -10.66
CA ASN A 949 6.30 -16.66 -10.93
C ASN A 949 6.06 -18.11 -11.44
N ALA A 950 6.77 -19.12 -10.90
CA ALA A 950 6.43 -20.51 -11.21
C ALA A 950 5.00 -20.84 -10.77
N ASP A 951 4.33 -21.70 -11.51
CA ASP A 951 3.01 -22.23 -11.12
C ASP A 951 3.09 -22.98 -9.78
N GLY A 952 2.29 -22.54 -8.79
CA GLY A 952 2.32 -23.06 -7.41
C GLY A 952 3.61 -22.75 -6.64
N GLY A 953 4.56 -22.00 -7.21
CA GLY A 953 5.82 -21.60 -6.55
C GLY A 953 5.59 -20.60 -5.44
N LYS A 954 6.30 -20.73 -4.31
CA LYS A 954 6.17 -19.85 -3.13
C LYS A 954 7.28 -18.81 -3.09
N TYR A 955 6.88 -17.56 -2.94
CA TYR A 955 7.78 -16.40 -2.94
C TYR A 955 7.60 -15.56 -1.69
N LEU A 956 8.70 -15.18 -1.07
CA LEU A 956 8.75 -14.25 0.06
C LEU A 956 9.25 -12.90 -0.45
N PHE A 957 8.76 -11.80 0.15
CA PHE A 957 9.22 -10.47 -0.22
C PHE A 957 9.23 -9.48 0.96
N ILE A 958 10.06 -8.46 0.81
CA ILE A 958 10.04 -7.23 1.60
C ILE A 958 9.86 -6.09 0.61
N ALA A 959 8.84 -5.26 0.79
CA ALA A 959 8.59 -4.08 -0.04
C ALA A 959 8.54 -2.83 0.83
N MET A 960 9.14 -1.72 0.35
CA MET A 960 9.03 -0.39 0.95
C MET A 960 8.39 0.57 -0.04
N ALA A 961 7.65 1.54 0.48
CA ALA A 961 6.86 2.52 -0.28
C ALA A 961 7.71 3.70 -0.77
N GLU A 962 7.34 4.26 -1.92
CA GLU A 962 7.66 5.66 -2.25
C GLU A 962 6.87 6.60 -1.34
N ASN A 963 5.55 6.48 -1.40
CA ASN A 963 4.61 7.18 -0.53
C ASN A 963 3.45 6.24 -0.19
N PRO A 964 2.85 6.35 1.01
CA PRO A 964 1.62 5.64 1.32
C PRO A 964 0.51 5.97 0.32
N PHE A 965 -0.27 4.98 -0.11
CA PHE A 965 -1.38 5.17 -1.05
C PHE A 965 -2.38 6.24 -0.58
N GLN A 966 -2.64 6.29 0.70
CA GLN A 966 -3.47 7.30 1.35
C GLN A 966 -2.92 8.73 1.17
N VAL A 967 -1.60 8.90 1.28
CA VAL A 967 -0.93 10.21 1.18
C VAL A 967 -0.84 10.67 -0.26
N ASN A 968 -0.57 9.75 -1.19
CA ASN A 968 -0.42 10.09 -2.60
C ASN A 968 -1.78 10.38 -3.31
N GLY A 969 -2.90 10.28 -2.59
CA GLY A 969 -4.24 10.55 -3.14
C GLY A 969 -4.65 9.59 -4.26
N GLY A 970 -3.99 8.43 -4.35
CA GLY A 970 -4.20 7.48 -5.42
C GLY A 970 -3.61 7.94 -6.76
N LEU A 971 -2.35 8.39 -6.80
CA LEU A 971 -1.66 8.68 -8.07
C LEU A 971 -1.21 7.40 -8.76
N ALA A 972 -1.58 7.26 -10.04
CA ALA A 972 -1.13 6.20 -10.93
C ALA A 972 0.23 6.52 -11.54
N TYR A 973 1.00 5.48 -11.82
CA TYR A 973 2.32 5.59 -12.41
C TYR A 973 2.44 4.73 -13.67
#